data_5f9acc932e7889d8220f718f55c21c7c
#
_entry.id   5f9acc932e7889d8220f718f55c21c7c
#
_cell.length_a   1.000
_cell.length_b   1.000
_cell.length_c   1.000
_cell.angle_alpha   90.00
_cell.angle_beta   90.00
_cell.angle_gamma   90.00
#
_symmetry.space_group_name_H-M   'P 1'
#
loop_
_entity.id
_entity.type
_entity.pdbx_description
1 polymer ?
#
loop_
_entity_poly.entity_id
_entity_poly.type
_entity_poly.pdbx_seq_one_letter_code
_entity_poly.pdbx_strand_id
1 'polypeptide(L)'
;MSEASHAVFVSYASQDAQAAQKICEALRAAGIEVWFDQSELRGGDAWDTSIRKQIKTCALFLPVISDTTHDRVEGYFRLEWKLGVDRSYLISADQAFLLPVVIDDTRDDDERVPERFREVQWTRLPGGVTPAAFVERVRRLLSGEPAQPTGIPSAASRVSAAPSTRKPALALWRSKAALLATIAVLVVALGYLVANRLVISKRGAEVAPATAFAPPPHSIAVLPFVNLSGDKEQDYFSDGLTEELLNSLAEINELQVAARTSSFSFKEHPDIATVAHKLNVGAVLEGSVRRSANTIRITAQLINAVTGFHMWSKTYDRDLGDVLKLQTEIATAVASALKVTLLGDVAAKGEVGGTRNPAAFDAYLRGAKAFSSMRDTKDLPAAIVAYTEAIRFDPHYALAFAGRSIALSGVADEAATVAAVREAYDKAQADARQALILAPDLAQAHLALAEVSDVGNINFTQASEAYERALALAPGNAEVLRYSGVFAAWMGHFDAGLAAARHAVVLDPLARQSHYALGRALYAARRYEEAIAAFAEVISLDPDYKGTYGWRGLAYYGLGDLESARASCETKPDFWLSQWCLAVIYDKLSRHADAEAVLSKLKAAQSDAAAYQYATIYAQWGNRAKALEWLETALRLRDPGLAFLKTDPLMDPLRKEPRFQAIERELKFPS
;
A
#
# COMPACT_ATOMS: atom_id res chain seq x y z
N MET A 1 27.44 -20.91 6.61
CA MET A 1 27.59 -20.25 7.91
C MET A 1 28.68 -19.21 7.72
N SER A 2 28.35 -17.93 7.54
CA SER A 2 29.32 -16.84 7.48
C SER A 2 29.71 -16.53 8.93
N GLU A 3 31.01 -16.52 9.21
CA GLU A 3 31.53 -16.10 10.51
C GLU A 3 30.97 -14.75 10.88
N ALA A 4 30.25 -14.66 12.01
CA ALA A 4 29.76 -13.39 12.53
C ALA A 4 31.01 -12.55 12.86
N SER A 5 31.15 -11.42 12.19
CA SER A 5 32.22 -10.44 12.46
C SER A 5 32.04 -9.89 13.88
N HIS A 6 33.11 -9.82 14.65
CA HIS A 6 33.13 -9.24 16.00
C HIS A 6 33.37 -7.72 15.95
N ALA A 7 33.16 -7.08 14.80
CA ALA A 7 33.45 -5.68 14.58
C ALA A 7 32.34 -4.76 15.14
N VAL A 8 32.75 -3.59 15.60
CA VAL A 8 31.89 -2.46 15.97
C VAL A 8 31.81 -1.50 14.80
N PHE A 9 30.59 -1.17 14.36
CA PHE A 9 30.39 -0.11 13.36
C PHE A 9 30.10 1.23 14.06
N VAL A 10 30.89 2.25 13.77
CA VAL A 10 30.75 3.62 14.34
C VAL A 10 30.17 4.54 13.28
N SER A 11 28.95 5.05 13.54
CA SER A 11 28.24 5.99 12.68
C SER A 11 28.26 7.40 13.29
N TYR A 12 28.61 8.42 12.53
CA TYR A 12 28.78 9.78 13.01
C TYR A 12 28.52 10.84 11.92
N ALA A 13 28.20 12.07 12.31
CA ALA A 13 28.17 13.20 11.39
C ALA A 13 29.61 13.70 11.14
N SER A 14 29.90 14.19 9.93
CA SER A 14 31.25 14.64 9.53
C SER A 14 31.87 15.66 10.47
N GLN A 15 31.05 16.50 11.07
CA GLN A 15 31.49 17.51 12.04
C GLN A 15 31.99 16.87 13.34
N ASP A 16 31.54 15.67 13.67
CA ASP A 16 31.87 14.91 14.86
C ASP A 16 33.07 13.96 14.66
N ALA A 17 33.71 14.03 13.48
CA ALA A 17 34.76 13.09 13.07
C ALA A 17 35.91 13.00 14.09
N GLN A 18 36.31 14.12 14.73
CA GLN A 18 37.39 14.14 15.72
C GLN A 18 37.02 13.37 17.00
N ALA A 19 35.76 13.48 17.46
CA ALA A 19 35.28 12.77 18.62
C ALA A 19 35.09 11.28 18.31
N ALA A 20 34.52 10.94 17.16
CA ALA A 20 34.35 9.57 16.67
C ALA A 20 35.71 8.88 16.48
N GLN A 21 36.72 9.59 15.97
CA GLN A 21 38.09 9.08 15.80
C GLN A 21 38.70 8.67 17.14
N LYS A 22 38.58 9.51 18.19
CA LYS A 22 39.09 9.19 19.54
C LYS A 22 38.44 7.92 20.10
N ILE A 23 37.12 7.74 19.89
CA ILE A 23 36.42 6.54 20.31
C ILE A 23 36.97 5.31 19.57
N CYS A 24 37.13 5.42 18.24
CA CYS A 24 37.67 4.34 17.42
C CYS A 24 39.09 3.95 17.80
N GLU A 25 39.97 4.95 18.05
CA GLU A 25 41.37 4.72 18.48
C GLU A 25 41.43 3.99 19.82
N ALA A 26 40.59 4.38 20.80
CA ALA A 26 40.54 3.75 22.11
C ALA A 26 40.06 2.29 22.01
N LEU A 27 39.05 2.00 21.18
CA LEU A 27 38.55 0.64 20.96
C LEU A 27 39.58 -0.23 20.22
N ARG A 28 40.24 0.32 19.19
CA ARG A 28 41.31 -0.39 18.44
C ARG A 28 42.54 -0.66 19.31
N ALA A 29 42.92 0.27 20.15
CA ALA A 29 44.02 0.07 21.12
C ALA A 29 43.74 -1.07 22.11
N ALA A 30 42.46 -1.39 22.33
CA ALA A 30 42.01 -2.49 23.16
C ALA A 30 41.82 -3.81 22.38
N GLY A 31 42.22 -3.88 21.12
CA GLY A 31 42.09 -5.05 20.26
C GLY A 31 40.70 -5.32 19.70
N ILE A 32 39.81 -4.35 19.76
CA ILE A 32 38.45 -4.46 19.20
C ILE A 32 38.50 -4.01 17.73
N GLU A 33 37.94 -4.82 16.83
CA GLU A 33 37.81 -4.47 15.43
C GLU A 33 36.73 -3.36 15.29
N VAL A 34 37.09 -2.24 14.65
CA VAL A 34 36.19 -1.09 14.46
C VAL A 34 36.17 -0.67 13.00
N TRP A 35 34.98 -0.66 12.44
CA TRP A 35 34.71 -0.10 11.14
C TRP A 35 34.31 1.39 11.30
N PHE A 36 35.13 2.25 10.75
CA PHE A 36 35.04 3.68 10.81
C PHE A 36 35.51 4.26 9.49
N ASP A 37 34.65 4.97 8.81
CA ASP A 37 34.98 5.57 7.52
C ASP A 37 35.35 7.04 7.65
N GLN A 38 36.56 7.40 7.20
CA GLN A 38 37.05 8.78 7.16
C GLN A 38 36.79 9.46 5.80
N SER A 39 36.21 8.77 4.81
CA SER A 39 36.16 9.22 3.42
C SER A 39 34.77 9.74 3.02
N GLU A 40 34.24 10.77 3.65
CA GLU A 40 33.03 11.48 3.18
C GLU A 40 33.16 12.15 1.77
N LEU A 41 34.30 12.05 1.11
CA LEU A 41 34.61 12.88 -0.07
C LEU A 41 34.60 12.16 -1.42
N ARG A 42 34.25 10.86 -1.48
CA ARG A 42 34.14 10.16 -2.77
C ARG A 42 32.93 9.25 -2.80
N GLY A 43 31.77 9.84 -3.12
CA GLY A 43 30.56 9.08 -3.40
C GLY A 43 30.73 8.19 -4.65
N GLY A 44 30.32 6.92 -4.54
CA GLY A 44 30.25 5.97 -5.62
C GLY A 44 29.61 4.67 -5.14
N ASP A 45 28.93 3.95 -6.03
CA ASP A 45 28.13 2.73 -5.77
C ASP A 45 28.87 1.62 -4.97
N ALA A 46 30.21 1.55 -5.12
CA ALA A 46 31.04 0.59 -4.39
C ALA A 46 31.12 0.90 -2.88
N TRP A 47 31.05 2.15 -2.48
CA TRP A 47 31.16 2.60 -1.10
C TRP A 47 29.85 2.36 -0.33
N ASP A 48 28.70 2.70 -0.90
CA ASP A 48 27.38 2.45 -0.28
C ASP A 48 27.14 0.94 -0.05
N THR A 49 27.54 0.11 -1.01
CA THR A 49 27.49 -1.35 -0.88
C THR A 49 28.38 -1.87 0.25
N SER A 50 29.56 -1.27 0.45
CA SER A 50 30.48 -1.63 1.54
C SER A 50 29.89 -1.32 2.92
N ILE A 51 29.34 -0.12 3.11
CA ILE A 51 28.69 0.31 4.36
C ILE A 51 27.50 -0.57 4.70
N ARG A 52 26.61 -0.82 3.75
CA ARG A 52 25.46 -1.72 3.95
C ARG A 52 25.90 -3.10 4.37
N LYS A 53 26.96 -3.63 3.76
CA LYS A 53 27.55 -4.94 4.12
C LYS A 53 28.12 -4.91 5.55
N GLN A 54 28.87 -3.86 5.89
CA GLN A 54 29.46 -3.70 7.23
C GLN A 54 28.37 -3.57 8.30
N ILE A 55 27.37 -2.72 8.12
CA ILE A 55 26.23 -2.60 9.05
C ILE A 55 25.48 -3.94 9.17
N LYS A 56 25.33 -4.69 8.08
CA LYS A 56 24.66 -6.00 8.07
C LYS A 56 25.43 -7.09 8.82
N THR A 57 26.74 -6.97 8.96
CA THR A 57 27.60 -8.00 9.56
C THR A 57 28.27 -7.60 10.88
N CYS A 58 28.25 -6.31 11.28
CA CYS A 58 28.85 -5.87 12.55
C CYS A 58 28.18 -6.52 13.77
N ALA A 59 28.92 -6.73 14.85
CA ALA A 59 28.39 -7.26 16.10
C ALA A 59 27.68 -6.18 16.94
N LEU A 60 28.19 -4.95 16.91
CA LEU A 60 27.60 -3.80 17.59
C LEU A 60 27.51 -2.59 16.64
N PHE A 61 26.44 -1.83 16.75
CA PHE A 61 26.24 -0.57 16.06
C PHE A 61 26.27 0.58 17.07
N LEU A 62 27.24 1.50 16.88
CA LEU A 62 27.52 2.62 17.79
C LEU A 62 27.22 3.94 17.07
N PRO A 63 25.98 4.49 17.19
CA PRO A 63 25.67 5.83 16.69
C PRO A 63 26.22 6.90 17.63
N VAL A 64 26.97 7.85 17.06
CA VAL A 64 27.46 9.05 17.77
C VAL A 64 26.40 10.15 17.65
N ILE A 65 25.88 10.60 18.77
CA ILE A 65 24.81 11.58 18.89
C ILE A 65 25.39 12.89 19.42
N SER A 66 25.00 14.00 18.81
CA SER A 66 25.44 15.34 19.16
C SER A 66 24.40 16.38 18.71
N ASP A 67 24.53 17.61 19.19
CA ASP A 67 23.76 18.75 18.65
C ASP A 67 23.95 18.89 17.14
N THR A 68 25.11 18.55 16.62
CA THR A 68 25.40 18.57 15.17
C THR A 68 24.57 17.53 14.41
N THR A 69 24.41 16.31 14.95
CA THR A 69 23.53 15.29 14.36
C THR A 69 22.07 15.67 14.47
N HIS A 70 21.73 16.51 15.45
CA HIS A 70 20.40 17.04 15.68
C HIS A 70 20.03 18.11 14.64
N ASP A 71 20.89 19.10 14.39
CA ASP A 71 20.60 20.24 13.51
C ASP A 71 20.68 19.90 12.01
N ARG A 72 21.36 18.82 11.66
CA ARG A 72 21.57 18.44 10.27
C ARG A 72 20.43 17.59 9.73
N VAL A 73 19.63 18.18 8.83
CA VAL A 73 18.46 17.52 8.21
C VAL A 73 18.88 16.40 7.25
N GLU A 74 20.06 16.51 6.59
CA GLU A 74 20.58 15.57 5.59
C GLU A 74 22.01 15.14 5.93
N GLY A 75 22.36 13.86 5.63
CA GLY A 75 23.70 13.32 5.80
C GLY A 75 23.71 11.80 5.78
N TYR A 76 24.85 11.20 5.38
CA TYR A 76 25.00 9.74 5.30
C TYR A 76 24.77 9.03 6.63
N PHE A 77 25.12 9.63 7.75
CA PHE A 77 24.86 9.07 9.08
C PHE A 77 23.38 8.77 9.31
N ARG A 78 22.46 9.52 8.70
CA ARG A 78 21.02 9.24 8.81
C ARG A 78 20.61 7.96 8.09
N LEU A 79 21.24 7.66 6.95
CA LEU A 79 21.06 6.39 6.26
C LEU A 79 21.64 5.24 7.10
N GLU A 80 22.83 5.41 7.68
CA GLU A 80 23.46 4.45 8.56
C GLU A 80 22.61 4.20 9.80
N TRP A 81 22.07 5.25 10.43
CA TRP A 81 21.16 5.13 11.57
C TRP A 81 19.90 4.34 11.21
N LYS A 82 19.29 4.63 10.06
CA LYS A 82 18.14 3.87 9.56
C LYS A 82 18.49 2.40 9.40
N LEU A 83 19.60 2.07 8.75
CA LEU A 83 20.06 0.70 8.57
C LEU A 83 20.36 -0.01 9.89
N GLY A 84 20.95 0.69 10.86
CA GLY A 84 21.19 0.19 12.21
C GLY A 84 19.89 -0.09 12.97
N VAL A 85 18.91 0.81 12.88
CA VAL A 85 17.56 0.61 13.46
C VAL A 85 16.85 -0.58 12.80
N ASP A 86 16.80 -0.62 11.48
CA ASP A 86 16.15 -1.71 10.74
C ASP A 86 16.73 -3.07 11.11
N ARG A 87 18.07 -3.17 11.23
CA ARG A 87 18.72 -4.40 11.67
C ARG A 87 18.44 -4.74 13.12
N SER A 88 18.30 -3.76 14.02
CA SER A 88 18.03 -4.00 15.43
C SER A 88 16.71 -4.75 15.68
N TYR A 89 15.72 -4.61 14.79
CA TYR A 89 14.46 -5.37 14.86
C TYR A 89 14.61 -6.84 14.45
N LEU A 90 15.71 -7.19 13.77
CA LEU A 90 16.01 -8.56 13.34
C LEU A 90 16.88 -9.32 14.33
N ILE A 91 17.37 -8.66 15.39
CA ILE A 91 18.23 -9.22 16.42
C ILE A 91 17.39 -9.53 17.66
N SER A 92 17.63 -10.67 18.29
CA SER A 92 16.91 -11.08 19.50
C SER A 92 17.06 -10.06 20.64
N ALA A 93 15.99 -9.84 21.41
CA ALA A 93 15.94 -8.81 22.47
C ALA A 93 16.96 -9.05 23.62
N ASP A 94 17.50 -10.26 23.75
CA ASP A 94 18.55 -10.64 24.71
C ASP A 94 19.97 -10.34 24.21
N GLN A 95 20.13 -9.99 22.92
CA GLN A 95 21.42 -9.65 22.32
C GLN A 95 21.55 -8.14 22.13
N ALA A 96 22.53 -7.52 22.82
CA ALA A 96 22.83 -6.11 22.65
C ALA A 96 23.41 -5.83 21.25
N PHE A 97 22.78 -4.93 20.50
CA PHE A 97 23.24 -4.52 19.17
C PHE A 97 23.44 -3.00 19.06
N LEU A 98 22.52 -2.22 19.65
CA LEU A 98 22.60 -0.75 19.64
C LEU A 98 23.30 -0.24 20.89
N LEU A 99 24.34 0.59 20.71
CA LEU A 99 25.07 1.25 21.79
C LEU A 99 25.22 2.75 21.50
N PRO A 100 24.15 3.56 21.72
CA PRO A 100 24.21 5.00 21.47
C PRO A 100 25.21 5.70 22.38
N VAL A 101 26.02 6.59 21.78
CA VAL A 101 27.03 7.38 22.47
C VAL A 101 26.77 8.87 22.23
N VAL A 102 26.68 9.64 23.31
CA VAL A 102 26.50 11.10 23.28
C VAL A 102 27.82 11.78 23.60
N ILE A 103 28.23 12.70 22.76
CA ILE A 103 29.53 13.38 22.87
C ILE A 103 29.46 14.82 23.41
N ASP A 104 28.24 15.30 23.67
CA ASP A 104 27.93 16.65 24.19
C ASP A 104 26.78 16.62 25.21
N ASP A 105 26.06 17.73 25.37
CA ASP A 105 24.96 17.87 26.33
C ASP A 105 23.58 17.48 25.76
N THR A 106 23.52 16.85 24.57
CA THR A 106 22.25 16.36 23.96
C THR A 106 21.47 15.49 24.94
N ARG A 107 20.17 15.73 25.03
CA ARG A 107 19.29 15.07 25.99
C ARG A 107 18.84 13.69 25.49
N ASP A 108 18.63 12.77 26.42
CA ASP A 108 18.25 11.37 26.13
C ASP A 108 16.79 11.25 25.61
N ASP A 109 15.97 12.31 25.75
CA ASP A 109 14.59 12.41 25.31
C ASP A 109 14.41 13.20 23.99
N ASP A 110 15.49 13.48 23.27
CA ASP A 110 15.43 14.24 22.02
C ASP A 110 14.62 13.51 20.93
N GLU A 111 13.51 14.14 20.50
CA GLU A 111 12.57 13.58 19.52
C GLU A 111 13.16 13.42 18.10
N ARG A 112 14.28 14.09 17.80
CA ARG A 112 14.95 14.02 16.49
C ARG A 112 15.91 12.84 16.35
N VAL A 113 16.15 12.13 17.44
CA VAL A 113 16.88 10.86 17.45
C VAL A 113 15.89 9.71 17.27
N PRO A 114 16.21 8.68 16.45
CA PRO A 114 15.31 7.53 16.25
C PRO A 114 14.80 6.94 17.55
N GLU A 115 13.50 6.64 17.62
CA GLU A 115 12.84 6.11 18.81
C GLU A 115 13.56 4.87 19.36
N ARG A 116 14.01 4.00 18.48
CA ARG A 116 14.75 2.78 18.84
C ARG A 116 16.05 3.04 19.58
N PHE A 117 16.72 4.18 19.34
CA PHE A 117 17.90 4.55 20.12
C PHE A 117 17.52 5.05 21.51
N ARG A 118 16.36 5.67 21.68
CA ARG A 118 15.84 6.15 22.98
C ARG A 118 15.37 5.01 23.89
N GLU A 119 15.07 3.85 23.34
CA GLU A 119 14.68 2.65 24.10
C GLU A 119 15.87 1.95 24.80
N VAL A 120 17.10 2.29 24.45
CA VAL A 120 18.31 1.72 25.02
C VAL A 120 19.12 2.76 25.84
N GLN A 121 19.88 2.31 26.81
CA GLN A 121 20.67 3.20 27.67
C GLN A 121 21.82 3.86 26.90
N TRP A 122 21.81 5.20 26.83
CA TRP A 122 22.87 5.98 26.22
C TRP A 122 24.12 6.02 27.09
N THR A 123 25.29 6.17 26.44
CA THR A 123 26.56 6.37 27.13
C THR A 123 27.12 7.73 26.80
N ARG A 124 27.42 8.54 27.82
CA ARG A 124 27.98 9.87 27.64
C ARG A 124 29.51 9.81 27.60
N LEU A 125 30.08 10.28 26.47
CA LEU A 125 31.53 10.38 26.22
C LEU A 125 31.86 11.79 25.74
N PRO A 126 31.89 12.81 26.63
CA PRO A 126 32.10 14.20 26.26
C PRO A 126 33.35 14.40 25.37
N GLY A 127 33.18 15.01 24.19
CA GLY A 127 34.26 15.22 23.23
C GLY A 127 34.95 13.94 22.74
N GLY A 128 34.30 12.76 22.87
CA GLY A 128 34.82 11.44 22.47
C GLY A 128 35.86 10.86 23.45
N VAL A 129 36.01 11.41 24.65
CA VAL A 129 36.90 10.86 25.67
C VAL A 129 36.36 9.52 26.15
N THR A 130 37.12 8.45 25.93
CA THR A 130 36.69 7.06 26.08
C THR A 130 37.34 6.44 27.32
N PRO A 131 36.63 6.32 28.47
CA PRO A 131 37.15 5.68 29.68
C PRO A 131 37.38 4.17 29.49
N ALA A 132 38.34 3.61 30.21
CA ALA A 132 38.61 2.17 30.19
C ALA A 132 37.38 1.31 30.54
N ALA A 133 36.47 1.82 31.40
CA ALA A 133 35.24 1.15 31.76
C ALA A 133 34.28 1.01 30.57
N PHE A 134 34.26 1.96 29.63
CA PHE A 134 33.45 1.88 28.40
C PHE A 134 34.02 0.82 27.45
N VAL A 135 35.34 0.83 27.25
CA VAL A 135 36.05 -0.17 26.43
C VAL A 135 35.74 -1.59 26.93
N GLU A 136 35.78 -1.78 28.26
CA GLU A 136 35.50 -3.06 28.89
C GLU A 136 34.01 -3.45 28.74
N ARG A 137 33.08 -2.47 28.77
CA ARG A 137 31.68 -2.70 28.46
C ARG A 137 31.51 -3.19 27.03
N VAL A 138 32.15 -2.54 26.06
CA VAL A 138 32.08 -2.96 24.64
C VAL A 138 32.61 -4.39 24.47
N ARG A 139 33.74 -4.72 25.12
CA ARG A 139 34.35 -6.07 25.06
C ARG A 139 33.38 -7.13 25.58
N ARG A 140 32.73 -6.87 26.73
CA ARG A 140 31.74 -7.80 27.31
C ARG A 140 30.50 -7.97 26.40
N LEU A 141 30.02 -6.90 25.77
CA LEU A 141 28.90 -6.98 24.83
C LEU A 141 29.28 -7.85 23.59
N LEU A 142 30.51 -7.79 23.15
CA LEU A 142 31.03 -8.60 22.04
C LEU A 142 31.25 -10.08 22.42
N SER A 143 31.59 -10.38 23.70
CA SER A 143 31.82 -11.76 24.18
C SER A 143 30.53 -12.51 24.54
N GLY A 144 29.36 -11.83 24.56
CA GLY A 144 28.07 -12.46 24.88
C GLY A 144 27.92 -12.91 26.35
N GLU A 145 28.72 -12.40 27.28
CA GLU A 145 28.60 -12.72 28.71
C GLU A 145 27.38 -12.03 29.34
N PRO A 146 26.51 -12.73 30.10
CA PRO A 146 25.35 -12.14 30.72
C PRO A 146 25.71 -11.08 31.76
N ALA A 147 24.99 -9.94 31.73
CA ALA A 147 25.18 -8.81 32.60
C ALA A 147 24.99 -9.19 34.09
N GLN A 148 26.01 -9.09 34.91
CA GLN A 148 25.86 -9.08 36.37
C GLN A 148 25.40 -7.68 36.81
N PRO A 149 24.39 -7.55 37.69
CA PRO A 149 23.96 -6.28 38.20
C PRO A 149 24.98 -5.68 39.16
N THR A 150 25.77 -4.71 38.71
CA THR A 150 26.62 -3.92 39.58
C THR A 150 25.76 -2.87 40.27
N GLY A 151 25.55 -3.03 41.59
CA GLY A 151 24.89 -2.06 42.43
C GLY A 151 25.68 -0.73 42.50
N ILE A 152 25.00 0.35 42.34
CA ILE A 152 25.48 1.70 42.60
C ILE A 152 25.26 2.01 44.07
N PRO A 153 26.26 2.49 44.85
CA PRO A 153 26.05 2.92 46.23
C PRO A 153 25.41 4.32 46.23
N SER A 154 24.22 4.43 46.81
CA SER A 154 23.64 5.71 47.15
C SER A 154 24.17 6.11 48.53
N ALA A 155 24.78 7.28 48.64
CA ALA A 155 25.28 7.84 49.85
C ALA A 155 24.23 8.66 50.62
N ALA A 156 24.14 8.35 51.87
CA ALA A 156 23.88 9.16 53.02
C ALA A 156 22.56 9.96 53.22
N SER A 157 21.80 9.59 54.22
CA SER A 157 21.82 10.41 55.47
C SER A 157 21.15 9.70 56.63
N ARG A 158 21.88 9.69 57.72
CA ARG A 158 21.49 9.23 59.06
C ARG A 158 20.38 10.12 59.62
N VAL A 159 19.46 9.57 60.38
CA VAL A 159 19.17 10.00 61.76
C VAL A 159 18.54 8.84 62.58
N SER A 160 19.05 8.74 63.78
CA SER A 160 18.91 7.80 64.86
C SER A 160 17.52 7.86 65.57
N ALA A 161 17.02 6.74 66.05
CA ALA A 161 16.65 6.50 67.46
C ALA A 161 15.93 5.14 67.62
N ALA A 162 16.50 4.30 68.47
CA ALA A 162 15.83 3.19 69.15
C ALA A 162 15.39 3.67 70.56
N PRO A 163 14.80 2.88 71.46
CA PRO A 163 14.29 1.51 71.41
C PRO A 163 12.95 1.34 72.21
N SER A 164 12.32 0.23 72.18
CA SER A 164 11.95 -0.57 73.36
C SER A 164 10.84 -1.62 73.11
N THR A 165 11.22 -2.82 73.35
CA THR A 165 10.64 -3.85 74.24
C THR A 165 9.15 -4.19 74.18
N ARG A 166 8.80 -5.38 73.85
CA ARG A 166 8.33 -6.49 74.70
C ARG A 166 7.69 -7.63 73.92
N LYS A 167 8.25 -8.82 74.06
CA LYS A 167 7.48 -10.05 73.88
C LYS A 167 6.53 -10.25 75.09
N PRO A 168 5.45 -11.02 74.94
CA PRO A 168 5.58 -12.40 75.33
C PRO A 168 4.86 -13.41 74.39
N ALA A 169 5.32 -14.60 74.57
CA ALA A 169 5.06 -15.89 74.04
C ALA A 169 3.64 -16.48 74.37
N LEU A 170 3.44 -17.65 73.70
CA LEU A 170 2.45 -18.72 73.89
C LEU A 170 1.22 -18.65 72.99
N ALA A 171 1.00 -19.60 72.07
CA ALA A 171 0.71 -21.00 72.41
C ALA A 171 0.89 -21.89 71.14
N LEU A 172 1.62 -22.93 71.33
CA LEU A 172 1.52 -24.16 70.55
C LEU A 172 0.16 -24.80 70.75
N TRP A 173 -0.45 -25.20 69.65
CA TRP A 173 -1.13 -26.49 69.48
C TRP A 173 -2.22 -26.46 68.40
N ARG A 174 -2.17 -27.49 67.55
CA ARG A 174 -3.12 -27.89 66.47
C ARG A 174 -2.83 -27.20 65.13
N SER A 175 -2.52 -27.91 64.05
CA SER A 175 -2.81 -29.33 63.81
C SER A 175 -1.91 -29.83 62.67
N LYS A 176 -1.42 -31.03 62.75
CA LYS A 176 -0.81 -31.76 61.65
C LYS A 176 -1.69 -31.81 60.39
N ALA A 177 -2.99 -31.59 60.54
CA ALA A 177 -3.94 -31.53 59.45
C ALA A 177 -3.79 -30.25 58.55
N ALA A 178 -3.41 -29.11 59.15
CA ALA A 178 -3.18 -27.87 58.39
C ALA A 178 -1.85 -27.93 57.59
N LEU A 179 -0.85 -28.58 58.16
CA LEU A 179 0.42 -28.80 57.44
C LEU A 179 0.28 -29.78 56.26
N LEU A 180 -0.53 -30.83 56.42
CA LEU A 180 -0.83 -31.75 55.34
C LEU A 180 -1.70 -31.12 54.24
N ALA A 181 -2.63 -30.24 54.61
CA ALA A 181 -3.44 -29.50 53.63
C ALA A 181 -2.62 -28.48 52.85
N THR A 182 -1.69 -27.77 53.48
CA THR A 182 -0.76 -26.85 52.76
C THR A 182 0.24 -27.60 51.90
N ILE A 183 0.75 -28.75 52.29
CA ILE A 183 1.60 -29.59 51.47
C ILE A 183 0.81 -30.14 50.27
N ALA A 184 -0.44 -30.58 50.46
CA ALA A 184 -1.28 -31.07 49.37
C ALA A 184 -1.59 -29.95 48.34
N VAL A 185 -1.90 -28.73 48.79
CA VAL A 185 -2.10 -27.58 47.91
C VAL A 185 -0.82 -27.20 47.18
N LEU A 186 0.36 -27.25 47.86
CA LEU A 186 1.64 -26.97 47.21
C LEU A 186 2.01 -28.06 46.20
N VAL A 187 1.74 -29.33 46.46
CA VAL A 187 1.98 -30.45 45.53
C VAL A 187 1.03 -30.32 44.30
N VAL A 188 -0.22 -29.98 44.52
CA VAL A 188 -1.19 -29.71 43.41
C VAL A 188 -0.80 -28.47 42.59
N ALA A 189 -0.40 -27.38 43.27
CA ALA A 189 0.10 -26.19 42.60
C ALA A 189 1.40 -26.42 41.80
N LEU A 190 2.35 -27.20 42.40
CA LEU A 190 3.59 -27.57 41.71
C LEU A 190 3.32 -28.54 40.57
N GLY A 191 2.40 -29.51 40.75
CA GLY A 191 1.96 -30.43 39.70
C GLY A 191 1.28 -29.64 38.54
N TYR A 192 0.45 -28.66 38.87
CA TYR A 192 -0.16 -27.78 37.86
C TYR A 192 0.87 -26.89 37.14
N LEU A 193 1.87 -26.35 37.87
CA LEU A 193 2.95 -25.55 37.27
C LEU A 193 3.83 -26.41 36.37
N VAL A 194 4.16 -27.64 36.78
CA VAL A 194 4.94 -28.58 35.98
C VAL A 194 4.14 -29.06 34.76
N ALA A 195 2.87 -29.39 34.93
CA ALA A 195 1.98 -29.75 33.82
C ALA A 195 1.80 -28.58 32.85
N ASN A 196 1.61 -27.39 33.37
CA ASN A 196 1.45 -26.17 32.54
C ASN A 196 2.77 -25.82 31.82
N ARG A 197 3.94 -26.01 32.47
CA ARG A 197 5.22 -25.88 31.78
C ARG A 197 5.44 -26.96 30.72
N LEU A 198 5.04 -28.21 30.97
CA LEU A 198 5.12 -29.29 29.98
C LEU A 198 4.16 -29.15 28.82
N VAL A 199 2.96 -28.55 29.06
CA VAL A 199 2.00 -28.23 28.01
C VAL A 199 2.43 -27.00 27.21
N ILE A 200 3.02 -25.99 27.87
CA ILE A 200 3.58 -24.81 27.19
C ILE A 200 4.84 -25.19 26.44
N SER A 201 5.71 -26.07 26.97
CA SER A 201 6.90 -26.54 26.24
C SER A 201 6.57 -27.46 25.06
N LYS A 202 5.41 -28.14 25.06
CA LYS A 202 4.92 -28.89 23.88
C LYS A 202 4.17 -28.00 22.86
N ARG A 203 3.74 -26.79 23.24
CA ARG A 203 3.22 -25.78 22.31
C ARG A 203 4.28 -24.78 21.84
N GLY A 204 5.49 -24.82 22.39
CA GLY A 204 6.56 -23.89 22.08
C GLY A 204 7.75 -24.52 21.36
N ALA A 205 7.54 -25.44 20.41
CA ALA A 205 8.63 -25.91 19.57
C ALA A 205 8.13 -26.51 18.25
N GLU A 206 7.37 -25.72 17.50
CA GLU A 206 7.49 -25.67 16.06
C GLU A 206 7.45 -24.19 15.71
N VAL A 207 8.57 -23.50 15.96
CA VAL A 207 8.92 -22.37 15.13
C VAL A 207 9.15 -23.01 13.77
N ALA A 208 8.12 -22.97 12.94
CA ALA A 208 8.30 -23.23 11.52
C ALA A 208 9.51 -22.40 11.09
N PRO A 209 10.50 -22.93 10.37
CA PRO A 209 11.59 -22.14 9.85
C PRO A 209 10.92 -20.96 9.13
N ALA A 210 11.37 -19.75 9.42
CA ALA A 210 10.88 -18.57 8.73
C ALA A 210 10.90 -18.94 7.26
N THR A 211 9.72 -19.06 6.65
CA THR A 211 9.58 -19.55 5.27
C THR A 211 10.43 -18.61 4.44
N ALA A 212 11.51 -19.15 3.85
CA ALA A 212 12.38 -18.37 2.99
C ALA A 212 11.48 -17.65 1.98
N PHE A 213 11.70 -16.33 1.76
CA PHE A 213 10.93 -15.56 0.80
C PHE A 213 10.90 -16.30 -0.54
N ALA A 214 9.75 -16.76 -0.93
CA ALA A 214 9.51 -17.54 -2.14
C ALA A 214 8.39 -16.87 -2.94
N PRO A 215 8.72 -15.84 -3.73
CA PRO A 215 7.74 -15.14 -4.56
C PRO A 215 7.17 -16.08 -5.62
N PRO A 216 5.97 -15.78 -6.18
CA PRO A 216 5.41 -16.55 -7.26
C PRO A 216 6.39 -16.66 -8.44
N PRO A 217 6.47 -17.81 -9.11
CA PRO A 217 7.28 -17.95 -10.32
C PRO A 217 6.77 -16.96 -11.38
N HIS A 218 7.69 -16.44 -12.21
CA HIS A 218 7.39 -15.48 -13.27
C HIS A 218 6.69 -14.19 -12.79
N SER A 219 6.90 -13.78 -11.51
CA SER A 219 6.41 -12.52 -10.98
C SER A 219 7.46 -11.41 -11.15
N ILE A 220 7.03 -10.23 -11.60
CA ILE A 220 7.91 -9.10 -11.92
C ILE A 220 7.29 -7.77 -11.49
N ALA A 221 8.14 -6.86 -10.98
CA ALA A 221 7.82 -5.44 -10.85
C ALA A 221 8.63 -4.64 -11.86
N VAL A 222 8.02 -3.64 -12.49
CA VAL A 222 8.68 -2.68 -13.37
C VAL A 222 8.77 -1.36 -12.63
N LEU A 223 9.97 -0.97 -12.22
CA LEU A 223 10.17 0.30 -11.52
C LEU A 223 10.16 1.47 -12.50
N PRO A 224 9.75 2.68 -12.07
CA PRO A 224 9.82 3.88 -12.90
C PRO A 224 11.22 4.09 -13.44
N PHE A 225 11.34 4.21 -14.75
CA PHE A 225 12.63 4.46 -15.40
C PHE A 225 13.12 5.87 -15.08
N VAL A 226 14.40 5.99 -14.73
CA VAL A 226 15.01 7.25 -14.37
C VAL A 226 15.15 8.16 -15.58
N ASN A 227 14.68 9.38 -15.49
CA ASN A 227 14.87 10.39 -16.51
C ASN A 227 16.30 10.96 -16.46
N LEU A 228 17.12 10.64 -17.46
CA LEU A 228 18.48 11.15 -17.65
C LEU A 228 18.58 12.24 -18.72
N SER A 229 17.45 12.82 -19.16
CA SER A 229 17.42 13.85 -20.21
C SER A 229 17.90 15.23 -19.73
N GLY A 230 18.06 15.44 -18.42
CA GLY A 230 18.46 16.72 -17.81
C GLY A 230 17.33 17.74 -17.66
N ASP A 231 16.11 17.40 -18.09
CA ASP A 231 14.90 18.21 -18.00
C ASP A 231 13.83 17.46 -17.20
N LYS A 232 13.50 17.96 -16.02
CA LYS A 232 12.48 17.38 -15.15
C LYS A 232 11.06 17.45 -15.72
N GLU A 233 10.81 18.40 -16.61
CA GLU A 233 9.52 18.49 -17.29
C GLU A 233 9.26 17.27 -18.21
N GLN A 234 10.30 16.48 -18.51
CA GLN A 234 10.18 15.23 -19.28
C GLN A 234 10.03 13.97 -18.41
N ASP A 235 9.88 14.08 -17.09
CA ASP A 235 9.64 12.92 -16.21
C ASP A 235 8.38 12.14 -16.60
N TYR A 236 7.35 12.83 -17.12
CA TYR A 236 6.13 12.18 -17.61
C TYR A 236 6.41 11.20 -18.76
N PHE A 237 7.43 11.48 -19.57
CA PHE A 237 7.79 10.60 -20.68
C PHE A 237 8.42 9.29 -20.20
N SER A 238 9.35 9.35 -19.23
CA SER A 238 9.95 8.16 -18.63
C SER A 238 8.92 7.36 -17.84
N ASP A 239 8.06 8.03 -17.07
CA ASP A 239 6.95 7.43 -16.32
C ASP A 239 5.98 6.71 -17.28
N GLY A 240 5.55 7.39 -18.35
CA GLY A 240 4.60 6.84 -19.32
C GLY A 240 5.18 5.69 -20.14
N LEU A 241 6.46 5.77 -20.54
CA LEU A 241 7.14 4.66 -21.20
C LEU A 241 7.20 3.42 -20.28
N THR A 242 7.46 3.62 -18.99
CA THR A 242 7.45 2.55 -17.99
C THR A 242 6.07 1.92 -17.88
N GLU A 243 5.01 2.73 -17.87
CA GLU A 243 3.62 2.28 -17.79
C GLU A 243 3.23 1.43 -19.01
N GLU A 244 3.58 1.89 -20.22
CA GLU A 244 3.31 1.14 -21.45
C GLU A 244 4.09 -0.19 -21.50
N LEU A 245 5.33 -0.21 -21.00
CA LEU A 245 6.10 -1.44 -20.88
C LEU A 245 5.47 -2.41 -19.87
N LEU A 246 4.98 -1.89 -18.75
CA LEU A 246 4.25 -2.66 -17.74
C LEU A 246 2.99 -3.27 -18.35
N ASN A 247 2.21 -2.50 -19.11
CA ASN A 247 1.01 -2.97 -19.80
C ASN A 247 1.35 -4.09 -20.79
N SER A 248 2.39 -3.91 -21.61
CA SER A 248 2.84 -4.92 -22.58
C SER A 248 3.29 -6.22 -21.91
N LEU A 249 3.91 -6.15 -20.72
CA LEU A 249 4.27 -7.34 -19.93
C LEU A 249 3.04 -8.01 -19.30
N ALA A 250 2.04 -7.22 -18.86
CA ALA A 250 0.81 -7.73 -18.28
C ALA A 250 -0.12 -8.47 -19.26
N GLU A 251 0.08 -8.27 -20.56
CA GLU A 251 -0.59 -9.05 -21.63
C GLU A 251 -0.02 -10.47 -21.80
N ILE A 252 1.13 -10.77 -21.21
CA ILE A 252 1.76 -12.09 -21.26
C ILE A 252 1.16 -12.96 -20.17
N ASN A 253 0.31 -13.89 -20.53
CA ASN A 253 -0.52 -14.70 -19.59
C ASN A 253 0.26 -15.44 -18.49
N GLU A 254 1.52 -15.80 -18.72
CA GLU A 254 2.35 -16.50 -17.73
C GLU A 254 3.07 -15.55 -16.76
N LEU A 255 3.03 -14.22 -17.00
CA LEU A 255 3.65 -13.23 -16.13
C LEU A 255 2.64 -12.69 -15.10
N GLN A 256 3.08 -12.61 -13.85
CA GLN A 256 2.41 -11.84 -12.81
C GLN A 256 3.14 -10.50 -12.66
N VAL A 257 2.58 -9.46 -13.24
CA VAL A 257 3.19 -8.13 -13.27
C VAL A 257 2.60 -7.27 -12.17
N ALA A 258 3.45 -6.80 -11.26
CA ALA A 258 3.02 -5.83 -10.25
C ALA A 258 2.51 -4.56 -10.94
N ALA A 259 1.32 -4.12 -10.57
CA ALA A 259 0.66 -3.02 -11.23
C ALA A 259 1.36 -1.67 -11.00
N ARG A 260 1.02 -0.70 -11.85
CA ARG A 260 1.63 0.62 -11.88
C ARG A 260 1.67 1.31 -10.54
N THR A 261 0.54 1.39 -9.82
CA THR A 261 0.45 2.16 -8.57
C THR A 261 1.44 1.65 -7.53
N SER A 262 1.50 0.34 -7.35
CA SER A 262 2.44 -0.30 -6.43
C SER A 262 3.89 -0.16 -6.87
N SER A 263 4.18 -0.36 -8.17
CA SER A 263 5.54 -0.21 -8.72
C SER A 263 6.05 1.23 -8.60
N PHE A 264 5.20 2.23 -8.85
CA PHE A 264 5.56 3.64 -8.82
C PHE A 264 5.68 4.21 -7.40
N SER A 265 5.19 3.53 -6.38
CA SER A 265 5.45 3.91 -4.98
C SER A 265 6.94 3.79 -4.60
N PHE A 266 7.74 3.14 -5.45
CA PHE A 266 9.19 2.96 -5.30
C PHE A 266 10.02 3.84 -6.23
N LYS A 267 9.55 5.05 -6.57
CA LYS A 267 10.24 5.96 -7.50
C LYS A 267 11.61 6.45 -6.99
N GLU A 268 11.85 6.48 -5.69
CA GLU A 268 13.07 7.00 -5.07
C GLU A 268 14.09 5.89 -4.74
N HIS A 269 14.50 5.10 -5.73
CA HIS A 269 15.54 4.05 -5.64
C HIS A 269 15.50 3.17 -4.38
N PRO A 270 14.47 2.38 -4.20
CA PRO A 270 14.40 1.47 -3.07
C PRO A 270 15.36 0.29 -3.26
N ASP A 271 15.76 -0.30 -2.15
CA ASP A 271 16.42 -1.60 -2.15
C ASP A 271 15.54 -2.66 -2.83
N ILE A 272 16.13 -3.40 -3.78
CA ILE A 272 15.42 -4.44 -4.57
C ILE A 272 14.75 -5.48 -3.68
N ALA A 273 15.38 -5.85 -2.55
CA ALA A 273 14.78 -6.78 -1.60
C ALA A 273 13.50 -6.21 -0.96
N THR A 274 13.48 -4.92 -0.66
CA THR A 274 12.28 -4.23 -0.15
C THR A 274 11.15 -4.24 -1.18
N VAL A 275 11.44 -3.97 -2.45
CA VAL A 275 10.46 -4.09 -3.55
C VAL A 275 9.93 -5.51 -3.64
N ALA A 276 10.85 -6.49 -3.69
CA ALA A 276 10.51 -7.90 -3.78
C ALA A 276 9.53 -8.34 -2.70
N HIS A 277 9.82 -8.01 -1.44
CA HIS A 277 8.98 -8.36 -0.30
C HIS A 277 7.62 -7.65 -0.32
N LYS A 278 7.60 -6.34 -0.58
CA LYS A 278 6.34 -5.56 -0.55
C LYS A 278 5.42 -5.90 -1.71
N LEU A 279 5.97 -6.20 -2.89
CA LEU A 279 5.20 -6.53 -4.08
C LEU A 279 5.08 -8.04 -4.32
N ASN A 280 5.75 -8.86 -3.51
CA ASN A 280 5.80 -10.31 -3.62
C ASN A 280 6.23 -10.79 -5.03
N VAL A 281 7.34 -10.21 -5.56
CA VAL A 281 7.85 -10.50 -6.91
C VAL A 281 9.22 -11.14 -6.90
N GLY A 282 9.47 -12.06 -7.86
CA GLY A 282 10.73 -12.76 -8.04
C GLY A 282 11.75 -12.02 -8.89
N ALA A 283 11.32 -11.02 -9.67
CA ALA A 283 12.16 -10.21 -10.52
C ALA A 283 11.79 -8.73 -10.46
N VAL A 284 12.76 -7.86 -10.70
CA VAL A 284 12.56 -6.42 -10.83
C VAL A 284 13.21 -5.94 -12.11
N LEU A 285 12.45 -5.22 -12.92
CA LEU A 285 12.93 -4.50 -14.09
C LEU A 285 13.12 -3.03 -13.72
N GLU A 286 14.32 -2.53 -13.87
CA GLU A 286 14.66 -1.12 -13.70
C GLU A 286 15.33 -0.57 -14.94
N GLY A 287 15.42 0.75 -15.04
CA GLY A 287 16.08 1.33 -16.20
C GLY A 287 16.17 2.85 -16.17
N SER A 288 16.68 3.38 -17.26
CA SER A 288 16.78 4.83 -17.47
C SER A 288 16.44 5.20 -18.90
N VAL A 289 15.91 6.42 -19.06
CA VAL A 289 15.55 7.02 -20.34
C VAL A 289 16.32 8.32 -20.52
N ARG A 290 16.95 8.47 -21.67
CA ARG A 290 17.53 9.75 -22.10
C ARG A 290 16.94 10.12 -23.45
N ARG A 291 16.17 11.19 -23.49
CA ARG A 291 15.62 11.76 -24.72
C ARG A 291 16.49 12.92 -25.20
N SER A 292 16.76 12.99 -26.49
CA SER A 292 17.49 14.09 -27.13
C SER A 292 16.88 14.36 -28.50
N ALA A 293 16.21 15.50 -28.63
CA ALA A 293 15.48 15.90 -29.84
C ALA A 293 14.59 14.77 -30.39
N ASN A 294 15.03 14.06 -31.44
CA ASN A 294 14.29 12.99 -32.10
C ASN A 294 14.78 11.57 -31.76
N THR A 295 15.77 11.44 -30.89
CA THR A 295 16.35 10.16 -30.48
C THR A 295 16.08 9.84 -29.03
N ILE A 296 15.98 8.56 -28.73
CA ILE A 296 15.82 8.04 -27.36
C ILE A 296 16.85 6.95 -27.09
N ARG A 297 17.51 7.04 -25.95
CA ARG A 297 18.32 5.97 -25.38
C ARG A 297 17.62 5.39 -24.16
N ILE A 298 17.40 4.08 -24.15
CA ILE A 298 16.84 3.34 -23.03
C ILE A 298 17.85 2.30 -22.57
N THR A 299 18.16 2.30 -21.27
CA THR A 299 18.88 1.20 -20.64
C THR A 299 17.91 0.48 -19.74
N ALA A 300 17.77 -0.84 -19.90
CA ALA A 300 16.89 -1.67 -19.09
C ALA A 300 17.68 -2.84 -18.50
N GLN A 301 17.39 -3.19 -17.24
CA GLN A 301 18.07 -4.23 -16.48
C GLN A 301 17.04 -5.04 -15.72
N LEU A 302 17.12 -6.38 -15.85
CA LEU A 302 16.29 -7.32 -15.11
C LEU A 302 17.12 -7.94 -14.00
N ILE A 303 16.64 -7.83 -12.77
CA ILE A 303 17.32 -8.27 -11.56
C ILE A 303 16.50 -9.39 -10.93
N ASN A 304 17.14 -10.49 -10.54
CA ASN A 304 16.53 -11.50 -9.69
C ASN A 304 16.36 -10.91 -8.28
N ALA A 305 15.12 -10.73 -7.85
CA ALA A 305 14.80 -10.01 -6.62
C ALA A 305 15.12 -10.81 -5.33
N VAL A 306 15.31 -12.14 -5.46
CA VAL A 306 15.68 -13.00 -4.34
C VAL A 306 17.20 -13.00 -4.12
N THR A 307 17.97 -13.01 -5.21
CA THR A 307 19.43 -13.11 -5.15
C THR A 307 20.16 -11.80 -5.33
N GLY A 308 19.51 -10.77 -5.87
CA GLY A 308 20.09 -9.46 -6.20
C GLY A 308 20.98 -9.46 -7.46
N PHE A 309 21.07 -10.58 -8.21
CA PHE A 309 21.91 -10.65 -9.41
C PHE A 309 21.15 -10.24 -10.67
N HIS A 310 21.85 -9.55 -11.57
CA HIS A 310 21.34 -9.24 -12.90
C HIS A 310 21.10 -10.51 -13.70
N MET A 311 19.90 -10.66 -14.23
CA MET A 311 19.52 -11.73 -15.16
C MET A 311 19.74 -11.32 -16.61
N TRP A 312 19.54 -10.02 -16.90
CA TRP A 312 19.67 -9.44 -18.23
C TRP A 312 19.87 -7.93 -18.12
N SER A 313 20.62 -7.37 -19.07
CA SER A 313 20.81 -5.92 -19.23
C SER A 313 21.06 -5.58 -20.70
N LYS A 314 20.42 -4.50 -21.19
CA LYS A 314 20.61 -4.04 -22.57
C LYS A 314 20.34 -2.55 -22.70
N THR A 315 21.11 -1.91 -23.57
CA THR A 315 20.90 -0.51 -23.98
C THR A 315 20.40 -0.47 -25.41
N TYR A 316 19.43 0.38 -25.67
CA TYR A 316 18.81 0.60 -26.98
C TYR A 316 18.94 2.08 -27.36
N ASP A 317 19.34 2.31 -28.60
CA ASP A 317 19.32 3.63 -29.24
C ASP A 317 18.36 3.58 -30.43
N ARG A 318 17.34 4.43 -30.45
CA ARG A 318 16.25 4.43 -31.43
C ARG A 318 15.79 5.86 -31.75
N ASP A 319 15.13 5.99 -32.88
CA ASP A 319 14.34 7.19 -33.17
C ASP A 319 13.04 7.19 -32.35
N LEU A 320 12.55 8.37 -31.98
CA LEU A 320 11.36 8.52 -31.16
C LEU A 320 10.11 7.90 -31.81
N GLY A 321 10.04 7.84 -33.14
CA GLY A 321 8.95 7.17 -33.86
C GLY A 321 8.93 5.64 -33.74
N ASP A 322 10.03 5.01 -33.29
CA ASP A 322 10.14 3.56 -33.08
C ASP A 322 9.92 3.10 -31.62
N VAL A 323 9.44 3.99 -30.75
CA VAL A 323 9.29 3.70 -29.32
C VAL A 323 8.41 2.48 -29.06
N LEU A 324 7.31 2.30 -29.80
CA LEU A 324 6.42 1.15 -29.61
C LEU A 324 7.09 -0.19 -29.94
N LYS A 325 7.88 -0.22 -31.04
CA LYS A 325 8.68 -1.42 -31.36
C LYS A 325 9.68 -1.73 -30.26
N LEU A 326 10.28 -0.67 -29.70
CA LEU A 326 11.25 -0.80 -28.63
C LEU A 326 10.63 -1.37 -27.35
N GLN A 327 9.43 -0.96 -27.00
CA GLN A 327 8.67 -1.54 -25.87
C GLN A 327 8.47 -3.04 -26.07
N THR A 328 8.01 -3.45 -27.25
CA THR A 328 7.83 -4.86 -27.61
C THR A 328 9.14 -5.65 -27.57
N GLU A 329 10.25 -5.06 -28.09
CA GLU A 329 11.58 -5.68 -28.00
C GLU A 329 12.02 -5.91 -26.57
N ILE A 330 11.80 -4.94 -25.66
CA ILE A 330 12.14 -5.03 -24.24
C ILE A 330 11.24 -6.09 -23.56
N ALA A 331 9.92 -6.05 -23.76
CA ALA A 331 8.99 -7.00 -23.18
C ALA A 331 9.32 -8.44 -23.58
N THR A 332 9.60 -8.67 -24.86
CA THR A 332 10.01 -9.99 -25.39
C THR A 332 11.32 -10.47 -24.77
N ALA A 333 12.31 -9.57 -24.64
CA ALA A 333 13.60 -9.90 -24.03
C ALA A 333 13.47 -10.24 -22.55
N VAL A 334 12.63 -9.52 -21.80
CA VAL A 334 12.33 -9.75 -20.39
C VAL A 334 11.62 -11.12 -20.21
N ALA A 335 10.57 -11.39 -20.99
CA ALA A 335 9.87 -12.67 -20.96
C ALA A 335 10.81 -13.85 -21.25
N SER A 336 11.68 -13.71 -22.25
CA SER A 336 12.71 -14.71 -22.59
C SER A 336 13.70 -14.93 -21.43
N ALA A 337 14.14 -13.85 -20.77
CA ALA A 337 15.04 -13.93 -19.61
C ALA A 337 14.39 -14.60 -18.41
N LEU A 338 13.08 -14.46 -18.24
CA LEU A 338 12.27 -15.14 -17.22
C LEU A 338 11.87 -16.57 -17.61
N LYS A 339 12.28 -17.03 -18.80
CA LYS A 339 11.97 -18.37 -19.36
C LYS A 339 10.45 -18.62 -19.51
N VAL A 340 9.71 -17.57 -19.78
CA VAL A 340 8.27 -17.64 -20.07
C VAL A 340 8.08 -18.08 -21.52
N THR A 341 7.16 -19.01 -21.74
CA THR A 341 6.81 -19.46 -23.08
C THR A 341 5.89 -18.44 -23.74
N LEU A 342 6.37 -17.75 -24.77
CA LEU A 342 5.55 -16.80 -25.50
C LEU A 342 4.61 -17.57 -26.44
N LEU A 343 3.35 -17.69 -26.05
CA LEU A 343 2.28 -18.26 -26.90
C LEU A 343 1.69 -17.13 -27.76
N GLY A 344 2.02 -17.13 -29.04
CA GLY A 344 1.52 -16.15 -30.01
C GLY A 344 2.48 -15.00 -30.31
N ASP A 345 2.06 -14.12 -31.21
CA ASP A 345 2.86 -12.98 -31.63
C ASP A 345 2.71 -11.81 -30.64
N VAL A 346 3.55 -11.80 -29.61
CA VAL A 346 3.62 -10.71 -28.62
C VAL A 346 3.94 -9.37 -29.29
N ALA A 347 4.68 -9.42 -30.43
CA ALA A 347 5.01 -8.24 -31.20
C ALA A 347 3.77 -7.59 -31.86
N ALA A 348 2.81 -8.40 -32.31
CA ALA A 348 1.57 -7.89 -32.89
C ALA A 348 0.64 -7.27 -31.85
N LYS A 349 0.62 -7.79 -30.62
CA LYS A 349 -0.22 -7.28 -29.52
C LYS A 349 0.26 -5.92 -29.02
N GLY A 350 1.54 -5.71 -28.85
CA GLY A 350 2.10 -4.46 -28.31
C GLY A 350 1.92 -3.23 -29.21
N GLU A 351 1.50 -3.40 -30.48
CA GLU A 351 1.19 -2.30 -31.41
C GLU A 351 -0.33 -2.00 -31.49
N VAL A 352 -1.17 -2.83 -30.87
CA VAL A 352 -2.64 -2.70 -30.97
C VAL A 352 -3.12 -1.37 -30.36
N GLY A 353 -3.75 -0.55 -31.17
CA GLY A 353 -4.34 0.71 -30.72
C GLY A 353 -3.36 1.85 -30.46
N GLY A 354 -2.06 1.62 -30.70
CA GLY A 354 -0.99 2.62 -30.52
C GLY A 354 -0.89 3.65 -31.64
N THR A 355 0.13 4.50 -31.60
CA THR A 355 0.41 5.54 -32.61
C THR A 355 1.89 5.55 -32.99
N ARG A 356 2.20 5.89 -34.25
CA ARG A 356 3.56 6.18 -34.70
C ARG A 356 3.86 7.68 -34.72
N ASN A 357 2.91 8.51 -34.36
CA ASN A 357 3.09 9.96 -34.26
C ASN A 357 3.68 10.33 -32.91
N PRO A 358 4.93 10.82 -32.83
CA PRO A 358 5.59 11.14 -31.56
C PRO A 358 4.85 12.23 -30.74
N ALA A 359 4.22 13.20 -31.43
CA ALA A 359 3.46 14.26 -30.74
C ALA A 359 2.15 13.70 -30.15
N ALA A 360 1.49 12.76 -30.86
CA ALA A 360 0.31 12.09 -30.31
C ALA A 360 0.66 11.23 -29.10
N PHE A 361 1.76 10.46 -29.20
CA PHE A 361 2.25 9.65 -28.09
C PHE A 361 2.61 10.51 -26.87
N ASP A 362 3.34 11.61 -27.08
CA ASP A 362 3.71 12.55 -26.03
C ASP A 362 2.48 13.15 -25.31
N ALA A 363 1.47 13.58 -26.08
CA ALA A 363 0.23 14.09 -25.53
C ALA A 363 -0.56 13.02 -24.75
N TYR A 364 -0.60 11.78 -25.25
CA TYR A 364 -1.22 10.66 -24.55
C TYR A 364 -0.55 10.39 -23.20
N LEU A 365 0.80 10.36 -23.14
CA LEU A 365 1.53 10.14 -21.89
C LEU A 365 1.26 11.25 -20.85
N ARG A 366 1.10 12.51 -21.29
CA ARG A 366 0.67 13.60 -20.41
C ARG A 366 -0.73 13.36 -19.85
N GLY A 367 -1.66 12.87 -20.69
CA GLY A 367 -3.00 12.49 -20.28
C GLY A 367 -3.02 11.36 -19.26
N ALA A 368 -2.28 10.28 -19.54
CA ALA A 368 -2.13 9.14 -18.64
C ALA A 368 -1.51 9.55 -17.29
N LYS A 369 -0.48 10.42 -17.32
CA LYS A 369 0.12 10.98 -16.11
C LYS A 369 -0.86 11.80 -15.28
N ALA A 370 -1.62 12.72 -15.92
CA ALA A 370 -2.62 13.53 -15.25
C ALA A 370 -3.71 12.65 -14.62
N PHE A 371 -4.19 11.63 -15.35
CA PHE A 371 -5.19 10.68 -14.85
C PHE A 371 -4.67 9.86 -13.66
N SER A 372 -3.47 9.30 -13.78
CA SER A 372 -2.90 8.39 -12.77
C SER A 372 -2.39 9.10 -11.51
N SER A 373 -1.95 10.35 -11.61
CA SER A 373 -1.53 11.17 -10.47
C SER A 373 -2.69 11.85 -9.74
N MET A 374 -3.92 11.65 -10.24
CA MET A 374 -5.12 12.26 -9.71
C MET A 374 -5.35 11.92 -8.23
N ARG A 375 -5.37 12.95 -7.39
CA ARG A 375 -5.80 12.86 -5.98
C ARG A 375 -7.25 13.30 -5.79
N ASP A 376 -7.74 14.16 -6.68
CA ASP A 376 -9.09 14.68 -6.69
C ASP A 376 -9.58 14.73 -8.16
N THR A 377 -10.85 14.58 -8.39
CA THR A 377 -11.50 14.64 -9.71
C THR A 377 -11.30 15.97 -10.45
N LYS A 378 -10.84 17.00 -9.75
CA LYS A 378 -10.42 18.29 -10.32
C LYS A 378 -9.30 18.18 -11.36
N ASP A 379 -8.55 17.08 -11.35
CA ASP A 379 -7.44 16.84 -12.28
C ASP A 379 -7.91 16.21 -13.60
N LEU A 380 -9.15 15.66 -13.66
CA LEU A 380 -9.74 15.06 -14.87
C LEU A 380 -9.76 15.95 -16.10
N PRO A 381 -10.09 17.27 -16.01
CA PRO A 381 -10.04 18.15 -17.18
C PRO A 381 -8.67 18.20 -17.86
N ALA A 382 -7.56 18.14 -17.09
CA ALA A 382 -6.22 18.15 -17.64
C ALA A 382 -5.92 16.87 -18.44
N ALA A 383 -6.36 15.71 -17.93
CA ALA A 383 -6.25 14.45 -18.66
C ALA A 383 -7.06 14.46 -19.96
N ILE A 384 -8.32 14.92 -19.91
CA ILE A 384 -9.20 15.04 -21.10
C ILE A 384 -8.60 15.97 -22.17
N VAL A 385 -8.02 17.10 -21.77
CA VAL A 385 -7.36 18.04 -22.69
C VAL A 385 -6.16 17.35 -23.37
N ALA A 386 -5.32 16.65 -22.62
CA ALA A 386 -4.15 16.00 -23.17
C ALA A 386 -4.50 14.82 -24.09
N TYR A 387 -5.50 14.00 -23.73
CA TYR A 387 -6.01 12.95 -24.64
C TYR A 387 -6.66 13.53 -25.88
N THR A 388 -7.37 14.67 -25.79
CA THR A 388 -7.93 15.36 -26.94
C THR A 388 -6.83 15.87 -27.88
N GLU A 389 -5.74 16.37 -27.32
CA GLU A 389 -4.56 16.76 -28.12
C GLU A 389 -3.93 15.56 -28.81
N ALA A 390 -3.80 14.41 -28.13
CA ALA A 390 -3.30 13.16 -28.72
C ALA A 390 -4.16 12.75 -29.91
N ILE A 391 -5.49 12.75 -29.78
CA ILE A 391 -6.43 12.43 -30.87
C ILE A 391 -6.32 13.46 -32.01
N ARG A 392 -6.09 14.72 -31.73
CA ARG A 392 -5.88 15.75 -32.75
C ARG A 392 -4.63 15.50 -33.58
N PHE A 393 -3.53 15.02 -32.94
CA PHE A 393 -2.29 14.68 -33.63
C PHE A 393 -2.39 13.37 -34.41
N ASP A 394 -3.15 12.40 -33.89
CA ASP A 394 -3.44 11.13 -34.56
C ASP A 394 -4.89 10.69 -34.31
N PRO A 395 -5.80 10.93 -35.27
CA PRO A 395 -7.19 10.49 -35.18
C PRO A 395 -7.41 8.96 -35.16
N HIS A 396 -6.35 8.16 -35.37
CA HIS A 396 -6.42 6.69 -35.31
C HIS A 396 -5.85 6.13 -34.02
N TYR A 397 -5.52 6.96 -33.03
CA TYR A 397 -4.93 6.54 -31.77
C TYR A 397 -5.99 6.01 -30.81
N ALA A 398 -6.28 4.69 -30.87
CA ALA A 398 -7.34 4.05 -30.09
C ALA A 398 -7.17 4.16 -28.58
N LEU A 399 -5.92 4.02 -28.07
CA LEU A 399 -5.63 4.18 -26.63
C LEU A 399 -6.00 5.57 -26.12
N ALA A 400 -5.81 6.63 -26.92
CA ALA A 400 -6.19 7.99 -26.51
C ALA A 400 -7.70 8.16 -26.41
N PHE A 401 -8.47 7.53 -27.29
CA PHE A 401 -9.94 7.49 -27.19
C PHE A 401 -10.39 6.71 -25.95
N ALA A 402 -9.81 5.53 -25.67
CA ALA A 402 -10.15 4.74 -24.50
C ALA A 402 -9.83 5.50 -23.20
N GLY A 403 -8.64 6.11 -23.09
CA GLY A 403 -8.24 6.92 -21.93
C GLY A 403 -9.16 8.13 -21.72
N ARG A 404 -9.54 8.83 -22.82
CA ARG A 404 -10.48 9.96 -22.72
C ARG A 404 -11.87 9.51 -22.30
N SER A 405 -12.34 8.36 -22.78
CA SER A 405 -13.61 7.76 -22.35
C SER A 405 -13.67 7.54 -20.84
N ILE A 406 -12.66 6.89 -20.28
CA ILE A 406 -12.57 6.63 -18.83
C ILE A 406 -12.50 7.94 -18.03
N ALA A 407 -11.73 8.93 -18.51
CA ALA A 407 -11.66 10.24 -17.86
C ALA A 407 -13.00 10.99 -17.89
N LEU A 408 -13.76 10.89 -18.99
CA LEU A 408 -15.10 11.47 -19.11
C LEU A 408 -16.12 10.76 -18.19
N SER A 409 -16.04 9.44 -18.00
CA SER A 409 -16.86 8.72 -17.01
C SER A 409 -16.61 9.24 -15.60
N GLY A 410 -15.35 9.48 -15.22
CA GLY A 410 -15.01 10.09 -13.94
C GLY A 410 -15.59 11.50 -13.75
N VAL A 411 -15.70 12.30 -14.82
CA VAL A 411 -16.40 13.61 -14.77
C VAL A 411 -17.90 13.44 -14.52
N ALA A 412 -18.52 12.41 -15.09
CA ALA A 412 -19.93 12.10 -14.87
C ALA A 412 -20.22 11.76 -13.40
N ASP A 413 -19.34 11.05 -12.73
CA ASP A 413 -19.49 10.66 -11.31
C ASP A 413 -19.54 11.87 -10.35
N GLU A 414 -18.97 12.99 -10.73
CA GLU A 414 -18.92 14.23 -9.93
C GLU A 414 -19.93 15.29 -10.39
N ALA A 415 -20.64 15.04 -11.48
CA ALA A 415 -21.56 16.01 -12.04
C ALA A 415 -22.81 16.21 -11.16
N ALA A 416 -23.10 17.46 -10.81
CA ALA A 416 -24.20 17.81 -9.90
C ALA A 416 -25.59 17.77 -10.56
N THR A 417 -25.67 17.63 -11.88
CA THR A 417 -26.96 17.64 -12.62
C THR A 417 -27.04 16.44 -13.55
N VAL A 418 -28.24 15.89 -13.68
CA VAL A 418 -28.53 14.77 -14.61
C VAL A 418 -28.12 15.10 -16.05
N ALA A 419 -28.31 16.34 -16.50
CA ALA A 419 -27.92 16.76 -17.84
C ALA A 419 -26.42 16.69 -18.07
N ALA A 420 -25.60 17.13 -17.11
CA ALA A 420 -24.14 17.05 -17.18
C ALA A 420 -23.65 15.59 -17.10
N VAL A 421 -24.26 14.76 -16.23
CA VAL A 421 -23.99 13.31 -16.16
C VAL A 421 -24.22 12.66 -17.54
N ARG A 422 -25.35 12.95 -18.17
CA ARG A 422 -25.68 12.40 -19.48
C ARG A 422 -24.72 12.84 -20.57
N GLU A 423 -24.43 14.13 -20.64
CA GLU A 423 -23.50 14.68 -21.64
C GLU A 423 -22.11 14.01 -21.52
N ALA A 424 -21.63 13.82 -20.29
CA ALA A 424 -20.32 13.19 -20.07
C ALA A 424 -20.31 11.71 -20.50
N TYR A 425 -21.34 10.93 -20.13
CA TYR A 425 -21.43 9.52 -20.55
C TYR A 425 -21.68 9.35 -22.05
N ASP A 426 -22.45 10.24 -22.70
CA ASP A 426 -22.64 10.18 -24.16
C ASP A 426 -21.33 10.40 -24.90
N LYS A 427 -20.50 11.34 -24.45
CA LYS A 427 -19.14 11.57 -25.00
C LYS A 427 -18.23 10.37 -24.72
N ALA A 428 -18.24 9.84 -23.50
CA ALA A 428 -17.45 8.67 -23.12
C ALA A 428 -17.82 7.47 -23.98
N GLN A 429 -19.11 7.22 -24.22
CA GLN A 429 -19.57 6.13 -25.08
C GLN A 429 -19.12 6.30 -26.55
N ALA A 430 -19.18 7.52 -27.07
CA ALA A 430 -18.70 7.78 -28.42
C ALA A 430 -17.21 7.45 -28.55
N ASP A 431 -16.41 7.84 -27.57
CA ASP A 431 -14.98 7.56 -27.53
C ASP A 431 -14.68 6.07 -27.37
N ALA A 432 -15.35 5.34 -26.46
CA ALA A 432 -15.19 3.91 -26.29
C ALA A 432 -15.52 3.13 -27.57
N ARG A 433 -16.60 3.49 -28.27
CA ARG A 433 -16.95 2.90 -29.56
C ARG A 433 -15.93 3.22 -30.64
N GLN A 434 -15.41 4.43 -30.68
CA GLN A 434 -14.39 4.82 -31.64
C GLN A 434 -13.09 4.04 -31.40
N ALA A 435 -12.69 3.85 -30.14
CA ALA A 435 -11.55 3.03 -29.77
C ALA A 435 -11.68 1.58 -30.28
N LEU A 436 -12.87 0.97 -30.11
CA LEU A 436 -13.15 -0.39 -30.61
C LEU A 436 -13.22 -0.49 -32.12
N ILE A 437 -13.68 0.55 -32.84
CA ILE A 437 -13.65 0.60 -34.30
C ILE A 437 -12.20 0.59 -34.80
N LEU A 438 -11.32 1.33 -34.11
CA LEU A 438 -9.91 1.45 -34.47
C LEU A 438 -9.09 0.23 -34.07
N ALA A 439 -9.40 -0.37 -32.92
CA ALA A 439 -8.66 -1.50 -32.36
C ALA A 439 -9.62 -2.48 -31.62
N PRO A 440 -10.24 -3.42 -32.34
CA PRO A 440 -11.24 -4.35 -31.76
C PRO A 440 -10.70 -5.30 -30.67
N ASP A 441 -9.40 -5.54 -30.64
CA ASP A 441 -8.73 -6.40 -29.66
C ASP A 441 -7.98 -5.61 -28.59
N LEU A 442 -8.30 -4.32 -28.38
CA LEU A 442 -7.73 -3.49 -27.34
C LEU A 442 -8.50 -3.67 -26.02
N ALA A 443 -7.86 -4.25 -25.00
CA ALA A 443 -8.47 -4.49 -23.70
C ALA A 443 -9.03 -3.21 -23.03
N GLN A 444 -8.28 -2.11 -23.12
CA GLN A 444 -8.68 -0.80 -22.56
C GLN A 444 -9.92 -0.23 -23.26
N ALA A 445 -10.12 -0.50 -24.55
CA ALA A 445 -11.33 -0.07 -25.27
C ALA A 445 -12.56 -0.86 -24.82
N HIS A 446 -12.41 -2.17 -24.58
CA HIS A 446 -13.47 -2.99 -23.99
C HIS A 446 -13.78 -2.58 -22.56
N LEU A 447 -12.75 -2.28 -21.74
CA LEU A 447 -12.94 -1.76 -20.38
C LEU A 447 -13.73 -0.45 -20.38
N ALA A 448 -13.36 0.50 -21.24
CA ALA A 448 -14.05 1.79 -21.39
C ALA A 448 -15.53 1.59 -21.81
N LEU A 449 -15.80 0.68 -22.77
CA LEU A 449 -17.18 0.37 -23.17
C LEU A 449 -17.94 -0.29 -22.01
N ALA A 450 -17.32 -1.21 -21.28
CA ALA A 450 -17.93 -1.90 -20.15
C ALA A 450 -18.40 -0.91 -19.08
N GLU A 451 -17.51 -0.01 -18.66
CA GLU A 451 -17.79 1.02 -17.64
C GLU A 451 -18.94 1.93 -18.05
N VAL A 452 -18.91 2.49 -19.26
CA VAL A 452 -19.99 3.33 -19.75
C VAL A 452 -21.30 2.57 -19.91
N SER A 453 -21.25 1.29 -20.28
CA SER A 453 -22.46 0.45 -20.41
C SER A 453 -23.07 0.11 -19.05
N ASP A 454 -22.24 -0.14 -18.03
CA ASP A 454 -22.65 -0.42 -16.66
C ASP A 454 -23.33 0.81 -16.01
N VAL A 455 -22.55 1.84 -15.75
CA VAL A 455 -23.02 3.00 -14.96
C VAL A 455 -23.66 4.11 -15.81
N GLY A 456 -23.21 4.29 -17.05
CA GLY A 456 -23.71 5.35 -17.91
C GLY A 456 -25.04 5.00 -18.60
N ASN A 457 -25.14 3.82 -19.18
CA ASN A 457 -26.28 3.41 -20.00
C ASN A 457 -27.21 2.42 -19.33
N ILE A 458 -26.81 1.86 -18.20
CA ILE A 458 -27.56 0.84 -17.46
C ILE A 458 -27.89 -0.36 -18.40
N ASN A 459 -26.92 -0.72 -19.22
CA ASN A 459 -26.99 -1.87 -20.12
C ASN A 459 -26.06 -2.99 -19.63
N PHE A 460 -26.51 -3.72 -18.61
CA PHE A 460 -25.70 -4.72 -17.92
C PHE A 460 -25.31 -5.92 -18.80
N THR A 461 -26.11 -6.25 -19.81
CA THR A 461 -25.74 -7.30 -20.78
C THR A 461 -24.52 -6.88 -21.59
N GLN A 462 -24.53 -5.68 -22.17
CA GLN A 462 -23.38 -5.14 -22.91
C GLN A 462 -22.16 -4.95 -22.01
N ALA A 463 -22.37 -4.52 -20.77
CA ALA A 463 -21.29 -4.39 -19.79
C ALA A 463 -20.62 -5.73 -19.49
N SER A 464 -21.41 -6.80 -19.26
CA SER A 464 -20.91 -8.16 -19.02
C SER A 464 -20.03 -8.66 -20.18
N GLU A 465 -20.55 -8.57 -21.41
CA GLU A 465 -19.82 -8.99 -22.62
C GLU A 465 -18.49 -8.21 -22.78
N ALA A 466 -18.53 -6.92 -22.52
CA ALA A 466 -17.35 -6.06 -22.63
C ALA A 466 -16.31 -6.34 -21.52
N TYR A 467 -16.73 -6.53 -20.26
CA TYR A 467 -15.84 -6.94 -19.16
C TYR A 467 -15.22 -8.31 -19.40
N GLU A 468 -16.00 -9.30 -19.86
CA GLU A 468 -15.50 -10.64 -20.21
C GLU A 468 -14.43 -10.55 -21.31
N ARG A 469 -14.67 -9.72 -22.33
CA ARG A 469 -13.70 -9.54 -23.39
C ARG A 469 -12.43 -8.83 -22.92
N ALA A 470 -12.55 -7.79 -22.07
CA ALA A 470 -11.40 -7.12 -21.46
C ALA A 470 -10.56 -8.09 -20.64
N LEU A 471 -11.19 -8.93 -19.80
CA LEU A 471 -10.51 -9.95 -19.00
C LEU A 471 -9.82 -11.01 -19.87
N ALA A 472 -10.45 -11.44 -20.97
CA ALA A 472 -9.85 -12.40 -21.91
C ALA A 472 -8.62 -11.84 -22.62
N LEU A 473 -8.59 -10.52 -22.91
CA LEU A 473 -7.48 -9.84 -23.57
C LEU A 473 -6.34 -9.49 -22.62
N ALA A 474 -6.65 -9.12 -21.36
CA ALA A 474 -5.68 -8.69 -20.35
C ALA A 474 -5.99 -9.27 -18.95
N PRO A 475 -5.85 -10.61 -18.77
CA PRO A 475 -6.21 -11.27 -17.50
C PRO A 475 -5.30 -10.90 -16.33
N GLY A 476 -4.11 -10.38 -16.59
CA GLY A 476 -3.15 -9.88 -15.59
C GLY A 476 -3.22 -8.37 -15.35
N ASN A 477 -4.19 -7.68 -15.91
CA ASN A 477 -4.31 -6.23 -15.71
C ASN A 477 -5.15 -5.93 -14.46
N ALA A 478 -4.52 -5.31 -13.46
CA ALA A 478 -5.15 -5.02 -12.17
C ALA A 478 -6.37 -4.09 -12.29
N GLU A 479 -6.38 -3.17 -13.26
CA GLU A 479 -7.49 -2.25 -13.49
C GLU A 479 -8.70 -3.00 -14.06
N VAL A 480 -8.50 -3.84 -15.07
CA VAL A 480 -9.54 -4.69 -15.64
C VAL A 480 -10.13 -5.62 -14.58
N LEU A 481 -9.28 -6.27 -13.77
CA LEU A 481 -9.70 -7.14 -12.67
C LEU A 481 -10.51 -6.38 -11.61
N ARG A 482 -10.11 -5.18 -11.28
CA ARG A 482 -10.78 -4.33 -10.29
C ARG A 482 -12.19 -3.94 -10.72
N TYR A 483 -12.36 -3.45 -11.93
CA TYR A 483 -13.67 -3.04 -12.43
C TYR A 483 -14.60 -4.24 -12.67
N SER A 484 -14.10 -5.27 -13.36
CA SER A 484 -14.88 -6.49 -13.61
C SER A 484 -15.27 -7.23 -12.33
N GLY A 485 -14.38 -7.24 -11.31
CA GLY A 485 -14.63 -7.85 -10.02
C GLY A 485 -15.78 -7.18 -9.25
N VAL A 486 -15.80 -5.84 -9.24
CA VAL A 486 -16.89 -5.07 -8.63
C VAL A 486 -18.20 -5.31 -9.39
N PHE A 487 -18.19 -5.20 -10.72
CA PHE A 487 -19.36 -5.44 -11.54
C PHE A 487 -19.95 -6.84 -11.31
N ALA A 488 -19.11 -7.90 -11.40
CA ALA A 488 -19.56 -9.25 -11.18
C ALA A 488 -20.20 -9.46 -9.79
N ALA A 489 -19.64 -8.88 -8.74
CA ALA A 489 -20.19 -8.93 -7.39
C ALA A 489 -21.57 -8.24 -7.31
N TRP A 490 -21.72 -7.06 -7.94
CA TRP A 490 -22.99 -6.35 -7.98
C TRP A 490 -24.04 -7.04 -8.87
N MET A 491 -23.61 -7.81 -9.86
CA MET A 491 -24.49 -8.68 -10.65
C MET A 491 -24.82 -10.02 -9.94
N GLY A 492 -24.32 -10.24 -8.72
CA GLY A 492 -24.59 -11.44 -7.91
C GLY A 492 -23.63 -12.62 -8.17
N HIS A 493 -22.62 -12.45 -9.02
CA HIS A 493 -21.58 -13.45 -9.29
C HIS A 493 -20.44 -13.32 -8.26
N PHE A 494 -20.74 -13.57 -6.98
CA PHE A 494 -19.87 -13.25 -5.85
C PHE A 494 -18.51 -13.95 -5.92
N ASP A 495 -18.46 -15.25 -6.24
CA ASP A 495 -17.20 -16.01 -6.27
C ASP A 495 -16.25 -15.46 -7.33
N ALA A 496 -16.73 -15.23 -8.54
CA ALA A 496 -15.95 -14.66 -9.62
C ALA A 496 -15.52 -13.21 -9.31
N GLY A 497 -16.47 -12.40 -8.81
CA GLY A 497 -16.22 -11.00 -8.45
C GLY A 497 -15.14 -10.86 -7.35
N LEU A 498 -15.24 -11.67 -6.30
CA LEU A 498 -14.28 -11.66 -5.20
C LEU A 498 -12.92 -12.24 -5.63
N ALA A 499 -12.89 -13.25 -6.48
CA ALA A 499 -11.63 -13.77 -7.02
C ALA A 499 -10.89 -12.71 -7.84
N ALA A 500 -11.58 -12.01 -8.75
CA ALA A 500 -11.00 -10.94 -9.55
C ALA A 500 -10.53 -9.76 -8.67
N ALA A 501 -11.36 -9.28 -7.72
CA ALA A 501 -11.02 -8.18 -6.84
C ALA A 501 -9.81 -8.51 -5.92
N ARG A 502 -9.73 -9.75 -5.40
CA ARG A 502 -8.57 -10.21 -4.64
C ARG A 502 -7.32 -10.31 -5.51
N HIS A 503 -7.45 -10.79 -6.74
CA HIS A 503 -6.33 -10.84 -7.67
C HIS A 503 -5.81 -9.43 -8.00
N ALA A 504 -6.71 -8.45 -8.16
CA ALA A 504 -6.32 -7.05 -8.33
C ALA A 504 -5.49 -6.53 -7.13
N VAL A 505 -5.85 -6.90 -5.88
CA VAL A 505 -5.05 -6.57 -4.68
C VAL A 505 -3.70 -7.27 -4.68
N VAL A 506 -3.62 -8.52 -5.15
CA VAL A 506 -2.33 -9.24 -5.27
C VAL A 506 -1.40 -8.55 -6.25
N LEU A 507 -1.92 -8.07 -7.39
CA LEU A 507 -1.12 -7.37 -8.40
C LEU A 507 -0.83 -5.91 -8.03
N ASP A 508 -1.71 -5.27 -7.25
CA ASP A 508 -1.58 -3.86 -6.88
C ASP A 508 -1.83 -3.65 -5.36
N PRO A 509 -0.95 -4.20 -4.50
CA PRO A 509 -1.18 -4.23 -3.06
C PRO A 509 -1.10 -2.85 -2.38
N LEU A 510 -0.44 -1.87 -3.01
CA LEU A 510 -0.30 -0.51 -2.48
C LEU A 510 -1.29 0.47 -3.11
N ALA A 511 -2.20 0.00 -3.96
CA ALA A 511 -3.23 0.83 -4.57
C ALA A 511 -4.49 0.87 -3.70
N ARG A 512 -4.84 2.04 -3.18
CA ARG A 512 -6.10 2.25 -2.48
C ARG A 512 -7.32 1.79 -3.28
N GLN A 513 -7.28 1.97 -4.61
CA GLN A 513 -8.37 1.60 -5.53
C GLN A 513 -8.65 0.09 -5.55
N SER A 514 -7.61 -0.75 -5.47
CA SER A 514 -7.75 -2.21 -5.44
C SER A 514 -8.42 -2.68 -4.15
N HIS A 515 -7.99 -2.16 -3.01
CA HIS A 515 -8.63 -2.44 -1.73
C HIS A 515 -10.05 -1.88 -1.63
N TYR A 516 -10.30 -0.69 -2.22
CA TYR A 516 -11.63 -0.08 -2.28
C TYR A 516 -12.60 -0.95 -3.11
N ALA A 517 -12.15 -1.43 -4.26
CA ALA A 517 -12.94 -2.33 -5.10
C ALA A 517 -13.24 -3.66 -4.39
N LEU A 518 -12.23 -4.25 -3.73
CA LEU A 518 -12.43 -5.45 -2.92
C LEU A 518 -13.45 -5.21 -1.79
N GLY A 519 -13.35 -4.08 -1.07
CA GLY A 519 -14.31 -3.72 -0.03
C GLY A 519 -15.75 -3.61 -0.55
N ARG A 520 -15.93 -3.00 -1.72
CA ARG A 520 -17.26 -2.88 -2.38
C ARG A 520 -17.80 -4.24 -2.83
N ALA A 521 -16.96 -5.10 -3.41
CA ALA A 521 -17.36 -6.44 -3.81
C ALA A 521 -17.74 -7.30 -2.58
N LEU A 522 -16.99 -7.20 -1.48
CA LEU A 522 -17.29 -7.87 -0.21
C LEU A 522 -18.59 -7.35 0.42
N TYR A 523 -18.85 -6.05 0.35
CA TYR A 523 -20.10 -5.45 0.81
C TYR A 523 -21.30 -6.00 0.02
N ALA A 524 -21.22 -6.05 -1.30
CA ALA A 524 -22.25 -6.64 -2.16
C ALA A 524 -22.50 -8.12 -1.81
N ALA A 525 -21.44 -8.88 -1.51
CA ALA A 525 -21.51 -10.27 -1.06
C ALA A 525 -21.90 -10.43 0.43
N ARG A 526 -22.19 -9.34 1.14
CA ARG A 526 -22.55 -9.29 2.58
C ARG A 526 -21.48 -9.85 3.52
N ARG A 527 -20.23 -9.84 3.09
CA ARG A 527 -19.04 -10.21 3.90
C ARG A 527 -18.52 -8.98 4.61
N TYR A 528 -19.31 -8.44 5.55
CA TYR A 528 -19.11 -7.10 6.10
C TYR A 528 -17.81 -6.95 6.90
N GLU A 529 -17.41 -7.95 7.70
CA GLU A 529 -16.17 -7.93 8.46
C GLU A 529 -14.95 -7.80 7.52
N GLU A 530 -14.95 -8.56 6.43
CA GLU A 530 -13.88 -8.49 5.45
C GLU A 530 -13.92 -7.18 4.66
N ALA A 531 -15.10 -6.65 4.37
CA ALA A 531 -15.26 -5.35 3.73
C ALA A 531 -14.69 -4.23 4.60
N ILE A 532 -14.96 -4.25 5.91
CA ILE A 532 -14.41 -3.29 6.89
C ILE A 532 -12.88 -3.37 6.90
N ALA A 533 -12.30 -4.58 6.90
CA ALA A 533 -10.85 -4.77 6.84
C ALA A 533 -10.26 -4.20 5.53
N ALA A 534 -10.90 -4.48 4.37
CA ALA A 534 -10.46 -3.93 3.09
C ALA A 534 -10.53 -2.39 3.06
N PHE A 535 -11.59 -1.79 3.62
CA PHE A 535 -11.69 -0.32 3.73
C PHE A 535 -10.69 0.27 4.75
N ALA A 536 -10.29 -0.48 5.78
CA ALA A 536 -9.24 -0.07 6.70
C ALA A 536 -7.88 0.05 6.00
N GLU A 537 -7.57 -0.88 5.09
CA GLU A 537 -6.37 -0.77 4.23
C GLU A 537 -6.42 0.45 3.33
N VAL A 538 -7.58 0.79 2.74
CA VAL A 538 -7.71 2.04 1.97
C VAL A 538 -7.36 3.26 2.81
N ILE A 539 -7.87 3.31 4.05
CA ILE A 539 -7.60 4.44 4.97
C ILE A 539 -6.14 4.47 5.40
N SER A 540 -5.49 3.31 5.57
CA SER A 540 -4.06 3.22 5.86
C SER A 540 -3.20 3.77 4.72
N LEU A 541 -3.59 3.47 3.47
CA LEU A 541 -2.89 3.93 2.27
C LEU A 541 -3.19 5.40 1.94
N ASP A 542 -4.43 5.84 2.14
CA ASP A 542 -4.87 7.21 1.87
C ASP A 542 -6.01 7.63 2.82
N PRO A 543 -5.68 8.27 3.95
CA PRO A 543 -6.68 8.76 4.92
C PRO A 543 -7.63 9.84 4.36
N ASP A 544 -7.27 10.46 3.24
CA ASP A 544 -8.08 11.52 2.62
C ASP A 544 -9.04 11.02 1.56
N TYR A 545 -9.04 9.71 1.25
CA TYR A 545 -9.97 9.11 0.29
C TYR A 545 -11.39 9.02 0.88
N LYS A 546 -12.15 10.09 0.65
CA LYS A 546 -13.42 10.41 1.35
C LYS A 546 -14.49 9.32 1.24
N GLY A 547 -14.63 8.69 0.07
CA GLY A 547 -15.66 7.68 -0.19
C GLY A 547 -15.58 6.43 0.70
N THR A 548 -14.39 6.12 1.22
CA THR A 548 -14.16 4.93 2.03
C THR A 548 -14.92 4.95 3.34
N TYR A 549 -15.02 6.11 3.98
CA TYR A 549 -15.66 6.25 5.29
C TYR A 549 -17.16 5.94 5.25
N GLY A 550 -17.84 6.35 4.18
CA GLY A 550 -19.26 6.05 3.98
C GLY A 550 -19.50 4.55 3.74
N TRP A 551 -18.74 3.92 2.83
CA TRP A 551 -18.86 2.47 2.59
C TRP A 551 -18.52 1.63 3.82
N ARG A 552 -17.45 1.98 4.57
CA ARG A 552 -17.13 1.32 5.83
C ARG A 552 -18.24 1.48 6.85
N GLY A 553 -18.87 2.66 6.91
CA GLY A 553 -20.03 2.90 7.76
C GLY A 553 -21.22 2.03 7.38
N LEU A 554 -21.52 1.89 6.08
CA LEU A 554 -22.58 1.01 5.60
C LEU A 554 -22.27 -0.48 5.88
N ALA A 555 -20.98 -0.88 5.85
CA ALA A 555 -20.59 -2.23 6.24
C ALA A 555 -20.78 -2.49 7.75
N TYR A 556 -20.42 -1.54 8.62
CA TYR A 556 -20.75 -1.62 10.06
C TYR A 556 -22.27 -1.64 10.30
N TYR A 557 -23.03 -0.86 9.53
CA TYR A 557 -24.49 -0.91 9.56
C TYR A 557 -25.04 -2.31 9.22
N GLY A 558 -24.44 -2.97 8.20
CA GLY A 558 -24.78 -4.35 7.83
C GLY A 558 -24.53 -5.37 8.94
N LEU A 559 -23.55 -5.12 9.83
CA LEU A 559 -23.29 -5.92 11.02
C LEU A 559 -24.21 -5.57 12.21
N GLY A 560 -24.97 -4.47 12.13
CA GLY A 560 -25.76 -3.95 13.25
C GLY A 560 -24.97 -3.10 14.25
N ASP A 561 -23.69 -2.82 14.00
CA ASP A 561 -22.86 -1.92 14.83
C ASP A 561 -23.10 -0.46 14.44
N LEU A 562 -24.19 0.11 14.96
CA LEU A 562 -24.63 1.46 14.63
C LEU A 562 -23.67 2.55 15.12
N GLU A 563 -22.96 2.33 16.22
CA GLU A 563 -22.03 3.32 16.78
C GLU A 563 -20.76 3.42 15.94
N SER A 564 -20.17 2.29 15.54
CA SER A 564 -19.02 2.28 14.62
C SER A 564 -19.41 2.79 13.25
N ALA A 565 -20.63 2.48 12.77
CA ALA A 565 -21.17 2.98 11.53
C ALA A 565 -21.25 4.52 11.55
N ARG A 566 -21.84 5.10 12.61
CA ARG A 566 -21.94 6.55 12.82
C ARG A 566 -20.56 7.19 12.84
N ALA A 567 -19.66 6.69 13.70
CA ALA A 567 -18.31 7.24 13.85
C ALA A 567 -17.53 7.23 12.54
N SER A 568 -17.67 6.17 11.74
CA SER A 568 -17.04 6.12 10.41
C SER A 568 -17.57 7.22 9.49
N CYS A 569 -18.89 7.38 9.35
CA CYS A 569 -19.47 8.36 8.42
C CYS A 569 -19.31 9.82 8.92
N GLU A 570 -19.25 10.06 10.23
CA GLU A 570 -18.97 11.38 10.82
C GLU A 570 -17.51 11.85 10.59
N THR A 571 -16.60 10.98 10.15
CA THR A 571 -15.19 11.36 9.87
C THR A 571 -15.08 12.34 8.70
N LYS A 572 -15.92 12.21 7.66
CA LYS A 572 -15.97 13.12 6.49
C LYS A 572 -17.43 13.52 6.21
N PRO A 573 -18.09 14.26 7.13
CA PRO A 573 -19.55 14.43 7.15
C PRO A 573 -20.11 15.27 5.99
N ASP A 574 -19.27 16.06 5.33
CA ASP A 574 -19.68 16.89 4.20
C ASP A 574 -19.61 16.17 2.85
N PHE A 575 -19.04 14.96 2.82
CA PHE A 575 -18.99 14.17 1.59
C PHE A 575 -20.34 13.46 1.36
N TRP A 576 -20.85 13.48 0.13
CA TRP A 576 -22.19 13.00 -0.19
C TRP A 576 -22.45 11.53 0.24
N LEU A 577 -21.46 10.65 0.10
CA LEU A 577 -21.59 9.24 0.48
C LEU A 577 -21.66 9.07 2.00
N SER A 578 -20.96 9.91 2.76
CA SER A 578 -21.09 9.97 4.23
C SER A 578 -22.46 10.51 4.64
N GLN A 579 -23.01 11.50 3.92
CA GLN A 579 -24.37 12.01 4.16
C GLN A 579 -25.42 10.93 3.87
N TRP A 580 -25.28 10.19 2.79
CA TRP A 580 -26.13 9.02 2.51
C TRP A 580 -26.10 8.01 3.68
N CYS A 581 -24.91 7.60 4.12
CA CYS A 581 -24.71 6.73 5.25
C CYS A 581 -25.35 7.28 6.53
N LEU A 582 -25.08 8.55 6.89
CA LEU A 582 -25.61 9.19 8.12
C LEU A 582 -27.12 9.30 8.10
N ALA A 583 -27.74 9.58 6.97
CA ALA A 583 -29.21 9.63 6.86
C ALA A 583 -29.85 8.29 7.26
N VAL A 584 -29.25 7.16 6.83
CA VAL A 584 -29.71 5.82 7.22
C VAL A 584 -29.48 5.57 8.70
N ILE A 585 -28.27 5.86 9.21
CA ILE A 585 -27.84 5.48 10.57
C ILE A 585 -28.53 6.33 11.63
N TYR A 586 -28.67 7.64 11.44
CA TYR A 586 -29.33 8.50 12.42
C TYR A 586 -30.79 8.11 12.64
N ASP A 587 -31.52 7.70 11.59
CA ASP A 587 -32.88 7.18 11.73
C ASP A 587 -32.92 5.93 12.64
N LYS A 588 -32.00 4.97 12.41
CA LYS A 588 -31.89 3.74 13.23
C LYS A 588 -31.51 4.02 14.67
N LEU A 589 -30.78 5.11 14.93
CA LEU A 589 -30.45 5.60 16.27
C LEU A 589 -31.58 6.45 16.90
N SER A 590 -32.76 6.50 16.25
CA SER A 590 -33.91 7.34 16.66
C SER A 590 -33.62 8.85 16.66
N ARG A 591 -32.60 9.27 15.92
CA ARG A 591 -32.21 10.67 15.70
C ARG A 591 -32.86 11.22 14.42
N HIS A 592 -34.18 11.13 14.32
CA HIS A 592 -34.92 11.42 13.08
C HIS A 592 -34.73 12.87 12.58
N ALA A 593 -34.60 13.85 13.50
CA ALA A 593 -34.35 15.24 13.11
C ALA A 593 -32.99 15.42 12.42
N ASP A 594 -31.95 14.73 12.92
CA ASP A 594 -30.62 14.75 12.33
C ASP A 594 -30.61 14.02 10.98
N ALA A 595 -31.32 12.90 10.86
CA ALA A 595 -31.48 12.16 9.61
C ALA A 595 -32.12 13.00 8.52
N GLU A 596 -33.22 13.71 8.83
CA GLU A 596 -33.88 14.64 7.90
C GLU A 596 -33.01 15.85 7.52
N ALA A 597 -32.24 16.38 8.49
CA ALA A 597 -31.30 17.48 8.21
C ALA A 597 -30.21 17.07 7.23
N VAL A 598 -29.62 15.86 7.40
CA VAL A 598 -28.61 15.32 6.50
C VAL A 598 -29.20 15.02 5.12
N LEU A 599 -30.38 14.41 5.05
CA LEU A 599 -31.08 14.17 3.78
C LEU A 599 -31.35 15.49 3.04
N SER A 600 -31.74 16.55 3.77
CA SER A 600 -31.97 17.87 3.19
C SER A 600 -30.69 18.46 2.59
N LYS A 601 -29.53 18.31 3.27
CA LYS A 601 -28.22 18.72 2.74
C LYS A 601 -27.88 17.93 1.48
N LEU A 602 -28.06 16.61 1.48
CA LEU A 602 -27.77 15.75 0.34
C LEU A 602 -28.64 16.15 -0.87
N LYS A 603 -29.93 16.44 -0.66
CA LYS A 603 -30.83 16.89 -1.71
C LYS A 603 -30.44 18.27 -2.27
N ALA A 604 -29.99 19.18 -1.41
CA ALA A 604 -29.53 20.50 -1.83
C ALA A 604 -28.26 20.44 -2.71
N ALA A 605 -27.37 19.46 -2.39
CA ALA A 605 -26.11 19.30 -3.11
C ALA A 605 -26.24 18.49 -4.41
N GLN A 606 -27.06 17.43 -4.42
CA GLN A 606 -27.12 16.45 -5.51
C GLN A 606 -28.41 16.54 -6.36
N SER A 607 -29.38 17.35 -5.95
CA SER A 607 -30.67 17.41 -6.64
C SER A 607 -31.23 16.02 -6.98
N ASP A 608 -31.67 15.76 -8.20
CA ASP A 608 -32.19 14.45 -8.64
C ASP A 608 -31.09 13.45 -9.04
N ALA A 609 -29.82 13.87 -9.08
CA ALA A 609 -28.70 13.00 -9.46
C ALA A 609 -28.43 11.87 -8.43
N ALA A 610 -28.96 11.97 -7.21
CA ALA A 610 -28.88 10.94 -6.17
C ALA A 610 -30.24 10.25 -5.92
N ALA A 611 -31.09 10.10 -6.93
CA ALA A 611 -32.42 9.51 -6.79
C ALA A 611 -32.39 8.08 -6.22
N TYR A 612 -31.39 7.28 -6.61
CA TYR A 612 -31.17 5.96 -6.07
C TYR A 612 -30.87 5.99 -4.56
N GLN A 613 -29.99 6.86 -4.11
CA GLN A 613 -29.65 7.03 -2.69
C GLN A 613 -30.88 7.48 -1.87
N TYR A 614 -31.72 8.33 -2.41
CA TYR A 614 -32.98 8.71 -1.73
C TYR A 614 -33.90 7.50 -1.60
N ALA A 615 -33.99 6.65 -2.64
CA ALA A 615 -34.78 5.43 -2.59
C ALA A 615 -34.30 4.50 -1.47
N THR A 616 -32.98 4.30 -1.32
CA THR A 616 -32.40 3.46 -0.25
C THR A 616 -32.67 4.06 1.13
N ILE A 617 -32.50 5.38 1.31
CA ILE A 617 -32.76 6.07 2.59
C ILE A 617 -34.23 5.84 3.00
N TYR A 618 -35.20 6.12 2.13
CA TYR A 618 -36.61 5.94 2.44
C TYR A 618 -36.97 4.45 2.65
N ALA A 619 -36.33 3.53 1.94
CA ALA A 619 -36.51 2.09 2.19
C ALA A 619 -36.08 1.72 3.59
N GLN A 620 -34.94 2.21 4.06
CA GLN A 620 -34.43 1.95 5.41
C GLN A 620 -35.23 2.66 6.49
N TRP A 621 -35.84 3.82 6.21
CA TRP A 621 -36.77 4.50 7.10
C TRP A 621 -38.16 3.85 7.15
N GLY A 622 -38.39 2.77 6.38
CA GLY A 622 -39.68 2.07 6.30
C GLY A 622 -40.76 2.77 5.45
N ASN A 623 -40.43 3.90 4.79
CA ASN A 623 -41.33 4.60 3.90
C ASN A 623 -41.29 3.99 2.47
N ARG A 624 -41.89 2.82 2.32
CA ARG A 624 -41.86 2.06 1.06
C ARG A 624 -42.44 2.84 -0.13
N ALA A 625 -43.48 3.63 0.08
CA ALA A 625 -44.13 4.41 -0.98
C ALA A 625 -43.14 5.42 -1.58
N LYS A 626 -42.52 6.26 -0.75
CA LYS A 626 -41.52 7.22 -1.21
C LYS A 626 -40.26 6.55 -1.77
N ALA A 627 -39.86 5.41 -1.19
CA ALA A 627 -38.71 4.65 -1.70
C ALA A 627 -38.94 4.19 -3.14
N LEU A 628 -40.14 3.66 -3.45
CA LEU A 628 -40.50 3.22 -4.80
C LEU A 628 -40.65 4.39 -5.78
N GLU A 629 -41.22 5.52 -5.34
CA GLU A 629 -41.28 6.74 -6.17
C GLU A 629 -39.89 7.25 -6.58
N TRP A 630 -38.93 7.26 -5.63
CA TRP A 630 -37.56 7.65 -5.94
C TRP A 630 -36.83 6.60 -6.80
N LEU A 631 -37.12 5.32 -6.59
CA LEU A 631 -36.53 4.27 -7.43
C LEU A 631 -37.02 4.33 -8.88
N GLU A 632 -38.31 4.62 -9.10
CA GLU A 632 -38.86 4.89 -10.43
C GLU A 632 -38.28 6.16 -11.04
N THR A 633 -38.00 7.18 -10.21
CA THR A 633 -37.30 8.39 -10.67
C THR A 633 -35.87 8.04 -11.08
N ALA A 634 -35.14 7.23 -10.29
CA ALA A 634 -33.82 6.74 -10.63
C ALA A 634 -33.82 5.97 -11.96
N LEU A 635 -34.81 5.09 -12.17
CA LEU A 635 -34.98 4.34 -13.44
C LEU A 635 -35.20 5.30 -14.63
N ARG A 636 -36.11 6.24 -14.49
CA ARG A 636 -36.40 7.25 -15.53
C ARG A 636 -35.18 8.10 -15.85
N LEU A 637 -34.40 8.48 -14.85
CA LEU A 637 -33.20 9.31 -15.00
C LEU A 637 -31.98 8.46 -15.38
N ARG A 638 -32.09 7.13 -15.36
CA ARG A 638 -30.97 6.18 -15.49
C ARG A 638 -29.84 6.53 -14.51
N ASP A 639 -30.19 6.63 -13.25
CA ASP A 639 -29.24 6.94 -12.17
C ASP A 639 -28.18 5.82 -12.09
N PRO A 640 -26.88 6.13 -12.08
CA PRO A 640 -25.80 5.15 -11.99
C PRO A 640 -25.91 4.19 -10.80
N GLY A 641 -26.56 4.61 -9.71
CA GLY A 641 -26.81 3.77 -8.54
C GLY A 641 -27.63 2.52 -8.83
N LEU A 642 -28.39 2.48 -9.93
CA LEU A 642 -29.14 1.29 -10.35
C LEU A 642 -28.24 0.07 -10.62
N ALA A 643 -26.95 0.27 -10.89
CA ALA A 643 -25.98 -0.81 -11.01
C ALA A 643 -25.87 -1.67 -9.73
N PHE A 644 -26.21 -1.11 -8.57
CA PHE A 644 -26.14 -1.81 -7.28
C PHE A 644 -27.45 -2.55 -6.93
N LEU A 645 -28.56 -2.27 -7.61
CA LEU A 645 -29.92 -2.66 -7.21
C LEU A 645 -30.07 -4.15 -6.91
N LYS A 646 -29.46 -5.02 -7.73
CA LYS A 646 -29.64 -6.48 -7.63
C LYS A 646 -29.18 -7.04 -6.28
N THR A 647 -28.10 -6.51 -5.72
CA THR A 647 -27.45 -7.07 -4.52
C THR A 647 -27.39 -6.12 -3.33
N ASP A 648 -27.75 -4.82 -3.50
CA ASP A 648 -27.69 -3.83 -2.44
C ASP A 648 -28.55 -4.24 -1.23
N PRO A 649 -27.92 -4.46 -0.04
CA PRO A 649 -28.65 -4.81 1.17
C PRO A 649 -29.61 -3.72 1.66
N LEU A 650 -29.37 -2.45 1.30
CA LEU A 650 -30.25 -1.35 1.68
C LEU A 650 -31.62 -1.42 0.97
N MET A 651 -31.72 -2.17 -0.13
CA MET A 651 -32.97 -2.40 -0.88
C MET A 651 -33.76 -3.64 -0.40
N ASP A 652 -33.26 -4.42 0.56
CA ASP A 652 -33.93 -5.60 1.06
C ASP A 652 -35.38 -5.39 1.52
N PRO A 653 -35.75 -4.24 2.16
CA PRO A 653 -37.13 -3.96 2.54
C PRO A 653 -38.11 -3.91 1.36
N LEU A 654 -37.62 -3.70 0.13
CA LEU A 654 -38.44 -3.52 -1.08
C LEU A 654 -38.49 -4.76 -1.97
N ARG A 655 -37.63 -5.79 -1.78
CA ARG A 655 -37.50 -6.93 -2.72
C ARG A 655 -38.79 -7.71 -2.97
N LYS A 656 -39.74 -7.68 -2.02
CA LYS A 656 -41.06 -8.35 -2.16
C LYS A 656 -42.11 -7.43 -2.80
N GLU A 657 -41.85 -6.18 -3.03
CA GLU A 657 -42.80 -5.23 -3.62
C GLU A 657 -42.95 -5.49 -5.13
N PRO A 658 -44.14 -5.63 -5.67
CA PRO A 658 -44.35 -5.90 -7.10
C PRO A 658 -43.75 -4.81 -8.01
N ARG A 659 -43.75 -3.54 -7.57
CA ARG A 659 -43.15 -2.42 -8.31
C ARG A 659 -41.63 -2.55 -8.37
N PHE A 660 -40.99 -2.94 -7.27
CA PHE A 660 -39.54 -3.22 -7.25
C PHE A 660 -39.18 -4.33 -8.22
N GLN A 661 -39.90 -5.46 -8.19
CA GLN A 661 -39.69 -6.61 -9.09
C GLN A 661 -39.92 -6.23 -10.57
N ALA A 662 -40.82 -5.30 -10.86
CA ALA A 662 -41.01 -4.79 -12.20
C ALA A 662 -39.78 -4.02 -12.69
N ILE A 663 -39.19 -3.19 -11.84
CA ILE A 663 -37.94 -2.45 -12.12
C ILE A 663 -36.79 -3.43 -12.33
N GLU A 664 -36.60 -4.45 -11.47
CA GLU A 664 -35.55 -5.47 -11.67
C GLU A 664 -35.69 -6.18 -13.03
N ARG A 665 -36.92 -6.52 -13.44
CA ARG A 665 -37.13 -7.12 -14.76
C ARG A 665 -36.84 -6.19 -15.93
N GLU A 666 -37.13 -4.90 -15.79
CA GLU A 666 -36.83 -3.89 -16.81
C GLU A 666 -35.33 -3.70 -17.00
N LEU A 667 -34.55 -3.76 -15.91
CA LEU A 667 -33.10 -3.59 -15.90
C LEU A 667 -32.35 -4.77 -16.54
N LYS A 668 -32.97 -5.94 -16.69
CA LYS A 668 -32.41 -7.13 -17.38
C LYS A 668 -31.01 -7.48 -16.90
N PHE A 669 -30.84 -7.66 -15.59
CA PHE A 669 -29.57 -8.11 -15.03
C PHE A 669 -29.11 -9.42 -15.67
N PRO A 670 -27.82 -9.58 -15.97
CA PRO A 670 -27.29 -10.84 -16.49
C PRO A 670 -27.51 -11.97 -15.50
N SER A 671 -27.71 -13.21 -16.03
CA SER A 671 -28.02 -14.42 -15.26
C SER A 671 -26.81 -14.95 -14.52
#